data_d876b4e863ddc573fe179044f12ab287
#
_entry.id   d876b4e863ddc573fe179044f12ab287
#
_cell.length_a   1.000
_cell.length_b   1.000
_cell.length_c   1.000
_cell.angle_alpha   90.00
_cell.angle_beta   90.00
_cell.angle_gamma   90.00
#
_symmetry.space_group_name_H-M   'P 1'
#
loop_
_entity.id
_entity.type
_entity.pdbx_description
1 polymer ?
#
loop_
_entity_poly.entity_id
_entity_poly.type
_entity_poly.pdbx_seq_one_letter_code
_entity_poly.pdbx_strand_id
1 'polypeptide(L)'
;VSSNHNAAMDYITARLGSEGSPMLAFGGDYNPEQWPEETWDEDVRLMREAGVNLVSVGIFSWSLLEPAEGSYEFGWLDRVLDLLHANGIRVDLANATASPPPWFSHKYPQSLPVTADGVRHSYGSRQAFAASSPDYRRAAAALTEQMVLRYKDHPAVVMWHVHNEYGCHNQPDFSDGAAAGFRRWLELRYGSIDALNAAWGTSFWSQRYSAWAQILPPRTSGTWVNPTQQLDFARYSSDELLECYTAEAAIIRSHSGHPVTTNFMGFNMGLHQPVDYWRWSEEMDVVSNDHYLIAEDPRNFQELAATADLTRGWAKGKPWLLMEHSTSAVNWQPRNIAKAPGQMLRNAMQHVARGADGALFFQWRASRAGAEKFHSGMLPHAGTDTKVWREVVQLGQALRSLAELSGSVVTGSSGQVDVAILHDTDARWASELDSHPSVDASNIAETRRWHDAFYRAGIPTDFRQSTEDLAGYRLVVAPMQYLVTDAGAANLEAYVRAGGHLVVTYFSGIVDENDHIRLGSYPGAFSALLGVRMEEFFPLCAGESVRLSGFGAGSCWNELGRTTTAEVLAAIDEGPAAGSPAVTRNHAGSGRAYYVATTLAPAGLGELLGLICADAAVQPLVPDLPAGVEVTRRSKDGTDWTFCINHGTQDVRLPLAGVDLLTGTELDGGLGLEAGAVAVVRSTARQGSPSAATSTHSSL
;
A
#
# COMPACT_ATOMS: atom_id res chain seq x y z
N VAL A 1 11.85 -11.58 13.49
CA VAL A 1 11.21 -10.31 13.17
C VAL A 1 9.70 -10.48 12.95
N SER A 2 9.24 -11.61 12.38
CA SER A 2 7.82 -11.80 12.02
C SER A 2 6.83 -11.94 13.21
N SER A 3 7.29 -12.09 14.44
CA SER A 3 6.44 -12.21 15.64
C SER A 3 6.02 -10.87 16.26
N ASN A 4 6.68 -9.76 15.92
CA ASN A 4 6.46 -8.48 16.59
C ASN A 4 5.18 -7.74 16.17
N HIS A 5 4.79 -7.77 14.89
CA HIS A 5 3.64 -6.99 14.40
C HIS A 5 2.30 -7.37 15.07
N ASN A 6 1.99 -8.67 15.22
CA ASN A 6 0.77 -9.06 15.93
C ASN A 6 0.79 -8.62 17.38
N ALA A 7 1.93 -8.82 18.05
CA ALA A 7 2.07 -8.42 19.44
C ALA A 7 1.90 -6.90 19.64
N ALA A 8 2.35 -6.09 18.69
CA ALA A 8 2.20 -4.64 18.74
C ALA A 8 0.74 -4.20 18.55
N MET A 9 0.03 -4.75 17.55
CA MET A 9 -1.40 -4.46 17.36
C MET A 9 -2.24 -4.97 18.53
N ASP A 10 -1.99 -6.18 19.03
CA ASP A 10 -2.66 -6.72 20.22
C ASP A 10 -2.39 -5.83 21.45
N TYR A 11 -1.16 -5.31 21.59
CA TYR A 11 -0.80 -4.38 22.64
C TYR A 11 -1.63 -3.09 22.59
N ILE A 12 -1.79 -2.51 21.39
CA ILE A 12 -2.55 -1.27 21.19
C ILE A 12 -4.03 -1.54 21.42
N THR A 13 -4.63 -2.49 20.70
CA THR A 13 -6.07 -2.75 20.72
C THR A 13 -6.57 -3.15 22.11
N ALA A 14 -5.77 -3.89 22.89
CA ALA A 14 -6.08 -4.22 24.30
C ALA A 14 -6.12 -2.99 25.23
N ARG A 15 -5.49 -1.88 24.85
CA ARG A 15 -5.48 -0.63 25.62
C ARG A 15 -6.54 0.36 25.22
N LEU A 16 -7.21 0.13 24.05
CA LEU A 16 -8.27 1.00 23.55
C LEU A 16 -9.62 0.72 24.22
N GLY A 17 -9.81 -0.46 24.77
CA GLY A 17 -11.03 -0.86 25.46
C GLY A 17 -10.97 -0.68 26.98
N SER A 18 -12.12 -0.77 27.64
CA SER A 18 -12.22 -0.85 29.09
C SER A 18 -11.88 -2.27 29.56
N GLU A 19 -11.25 -2.37 30.76
CA GLU A 19 -10.95 -3.65 31.42
C GLU A 19 -10.10 -4.63 30.58
N GLY A 20 -9.31 -4.11 29.60
CA GLY A 20 -8.43 -4.92 28.77
C GLY A 20 -9.13 -5.69 27.65
N SER A 21 -10.40 -5.42 27.38
CA SER A 21 -11.10 -5.96 26.21
C SER A 21 -10.58 -5.27 24.93
N PRO A 22 -10.10 -6.03 23.92
CA PRO A 22 -9.59 -5.42 22.71
C PRO A 22 -10.69 -4.67 21.94
N MET A 23 -10.32 -3.55 21.30
CA MET A 23 -11.20 -2.76 20.45
C MET A 23 -10.47 -2.33 19.18
N LEU A 24 -11.22 -2.15 18.10
CA LEU A 24 -10.70 -1.51 16.90
C LEU A 24 -10.39 -0.03 17.18
N ALA A 25 -9.31 0.49 16.60
CA ALA A 25 -8.95 1.90 16.74
C ALA A 25 -9.93 2.79 15.97
N PHE A 26 -10.34 3.90 16.59
CA PHE A 26 -11.19 4.91 15.98
C PHE A 26 -10.83 6.31 16.47
N GLY A 27 -10.60 7.22 15.54
CA GLY A 27 -10.25 8.61 15.83
C GLY A 27 -9.56 9.28 14.64
N GLY A 28 -8.50 10.02 14.90
CA GLY A 28 -7.75 10.70 13.84
C GLY A 28 -6.75 11.70 14.39
N ASP A 29 -6.17 12.48 13.50
CA ASP A 29 -5.22 13.52 13.85
C ASP A 29 -5.91 14.60 14.67
N TYR A 30 -5.39 14.82 15.85
CA TYR A 30 -5.85 15.89 16.73
C TYR A 30 -4.79 16.98 16.80
N ASN A 31 -5.16 18.16 16.30
CA ASN A 31 -4.30 19.34 16.23
C ASN A 31 -4.80 20.44 17.21
N PRO A 32 -4.73 20.22 18.54
CA PRO A 32 -5.23 21.15 19.54
C PRO A 32 -4.51 22.51 19.51
N GLU A 33 -3.28 22.54 19.04
CA GLU A 33 -2.46 23.74 18.90
C GLU A 33 -3.00 24.74 17.87
N GLN A 34 -3.92 24.33 17.00
CA GLN A 34 -4.60 25.22 16.05
C GLN A 34 -5.77 25.97 16.67
N TRP A 35 -6.14 25.65 17.92
CA TRP A 35 -7.35 26.13 18.59
C TRP A 35 -7.02 26.71 19.97
N PRO A 36 -7.83 27.71 20.47
CA PRO A 36 -7.73 28.15 21.84
C PRO A 36 -7.95 27.00 22.84
N GLU A 37 -7.28 27.06 23.98
CA GLU A 37 -7.33 26.00 25.00
C GLU A 37 -8.77 25.72 25.49
N GLU A 38 -9.62 26.73 25.55
CA GLU A 38 -11.05 26.60 25.91
C GLU A 38 -11.84 25.66 25.00
N THR A 39 -11.32 25.37 23.79
CA THR A 39 -11.95 24.45 22.82
C THR A 39 -11.70 22.98 23.18
N TRP A 40 -10.64 22.68 23.91
CA TRP A 40 -10.18 21.29 24.12
C TRP A 40 -11.16 20.45 24.94
N ASP A 41 -11.83 21.04 25.94
CA ASP A 41 -12.86 20.35 26.74
C ASP A 41 -14.07 19.96 25.89
N GLU A 42 -14.48 20.82 24.96
CA GLU A 42 -15.54 20.50 24.00
C GLU A 42 -15.11 19.38 23.05
N ASP A 43 -13.87 19.45 22.54
CA ASP A 43 -13.32 18.42 21.64
C ASP A 43 -13.35 17.05 22.29
N VAL A 44 -12.83 16.92 23.49
CA VAL A 44 -12.78 15.65 24.23
C VAL A 44 -14.18 15.12 24.57
N ARG A 45 -15.11 16.00 24.95
CA ARG A 45 -16.52 15.64 25.15
C ARG A 45 -17.14 15.04 23.88
N LEU A 46 -16.91 15.68 22.73
CA LEU A 46 -17.42 15.23 21.44
C LEU A 46 -16.70 13.94 20.96
N MET A 47 -15.41 13.81 21.21
CA MET A 47 -14.66 12.58 20.95
C MET A 47 -15.30 11.38 21.67
N ARG A 48 -15.65 11.55 22.95
CA ARG A 48 -16.34 10.51 23.72
C ARG A 48 -17.72 10.18 23.16
N GLU A 49 -18.48 11.21 22.76
CA GLU A 49 -19.80 11.05 22.12
C GLU A 49 -19.68 10.24 20.82
N ALA A 50 -18.68 10.52 20.00
CA ALA A 50 -18.41 9.80 18.76
C ALA A 50 -17.84 8.38 19.00
N GLY A 51 -17.29 8.12 20.19
CA GLY A 51 -16.63 6.84 20.53
C GLY A 51 -15.17 6.74 20.09
N VAL A 52 -14.53 7.89 19.93
CA VAL A 52 -13.07 7.97 19.67
C VAL A 52 -12.31 7.37 20.84
N ASN A 53 -11.32 6.55 20.52
CA ASN A 53 -10.48 5.85 21.51
C ASN A 53 -8.98 6.03 21.26
N LEU A 54 -8.56 6.50 20.08
CA LEU A 54 -7.18 6.78 19.71
C LEU A 54 -7.10 8.07 18.89
N VAL A 55 -6.12 8.92 19.20
CA VAL A 55 -5.82 10.12 18.40
C VAL A 55 -4.30 10.25 18.19
N SER A 56 -3.89 10.73 17.02
CA SER A 56 -2.50 11.13 16.77
C SER A 56 -2.33 12.58 17.19
N VAL A 57 -1.28 12.90 17.94
CA VAL A 57 -1.04 14.24 18.50
C VAL A 57 0.39 14.68 18.22
N GLY A 58 0.58 15.95 17.86
CA GLY A 58 1.88 16.58 17.78
C GLY A 58 2.57 16.45 16.42
N ILE A 59 1.90 15.97 15.37
CA ILE A 59 2.48 15.66 14.04
C ILE A 59 3.29 16.86 13.49
N PHE A 60 2.73 18.07 13.54
CA PHE A 60 3.34 19.27 12.95
C PHE A 60 3.73 20.33 13.99
N SER A 61 3.91 19.95 15.25
CA SER A 61 4.03 20.88 16.37
C SER A 61 5.46 21.32 16.71
N TRP A 62 6.48 21.01 15.90
CA TRP A 62 7.89 21.29 16.24
C TRP A 62 8.12 22.74 16.68
N SER A 63 7.59 23.73 15.95
CA SER A 63 7.81 25.14 16.28
C SER A 63 7.24 25.59 17.63
N LEU A 64 6.24 24.88 18.16
CA LEU A 64 5.68 25.12 19.49
C LEU A 64 6.39 24.32 20.56
N LEU A 65 6.90 23.16 20.23
CA LEU A 65 7.69 22.30 21.15
C LEU A 65 9.10 22.83 21.34
N GLU A 66 9.68 23.45 20.29
CA GLU A 66 11.01 24.05 20.30
C GLU A 66 10.95 25.41 19.58
N PRO A 67 10.48 26.49 20.25
CA PRO A 67 10.35 27.82 19.67
C PRO A 67 11.70 28.46 19.29
N ALA A 68 12.80 28.02 19.90
CA ALA A 68 14.16 28.36 19.54
C ALA A 68 15.06 27.16 19.82
N GLU A 69 16.16 27.05 19.09
CA GLU A 69 17.07 25.89 19.19
C GLU A 69 17.50 25.60 20.65
N GLY A 70 17.20 24.39 21.11
CA GLY A 70 17.48 23.92 22.45
C GLY A 70 16.58 24.49 23.56
N SER A 71 15.56 25.26 23.20
CA SER A 71 14.56 25.79 24.13
C SER A 71 13.25 25.05 23.95
N TYR A 72 12.90 24.16 24.90
CA TYR A 72 11.74 23.29 24.78
C TYR A 72 10.57 23.75 25.66
N GLU A 73 9.36 23.76 25.10
CA GLU A 73 8.12 24.17 25.76
C GLU A 73 7.03 23.09 25.59
N PHE A 74 6.89 22.24 26.60
CA PHE A 74 5.96 21.11 26.57
C PHE A 74 4.65 21.36 27.31
N GLY A 75 4.48 22.48 28.00
CA GLY A 75 3.38 22.68 28.93
C GLY A 75 1.98 22.58 28.32
N TRP A 76 1.80 22.96 27.06
CA TRP A 76 0.53 22.79 26.36
C TRP A 76 0.26 21.30 26.07
N LEU A 77 1.28 20.56 25.64
CA LEU A 77 1.16 19.15 25.31
C LEU A 77 0.91 18.30 26.56
N ASP A 78 1.54 18.63 27.70
CA ASP A 78 1.24 18.01 28.99
C ASP A 78 -0.25 18.07 29.30
N ARG A 79 -0.87 19.27 29.19
CA ARG A 79 -2.29 19.46 29.48
C ARG A 79 -3.20 18.69 28.51
N VAL A 80 -2.85 18.64 27.23
CA VAL A 80 -3.60 17.87 26.23
C VAL A 80 -3.55 16.38 26.54
N LEU A 81 -2.37 15.82 26.83
CA LEU A 81 -2.21 14.42 27.15
C LEU A 81 -2.93 14.03 28.45
N ASP A 82 -2.85 14.86 29.48
CA ASP A 82 -3.58 14.67 30.74
C ASP A 82 -5.11 14.69 30.51
N LEU A 83 -5.60 15.62 29.71
CA LEU A 83 -7.02 15.74 29.37
C LEU A 83 -7.53 14.52 28.60
N LEU A 84 -6.79 14.06 27.58
CA LEU A 84 -7.11 12.86 26.84
C LEU A 84 -7.11 11.61 27.73
N HIS A 85 -6.07 11.45 28.58
CA HIS A 85 -6.00 10.36 29.54
C HIS A 85 -7.19 10.33 30.50
N ALA A 86 -7.51 11.47 31.12
CA ALA A 86 -8.62 11.60 32.07
C ALA A 86 -9.98 11.21 31.43
N ASN A 87 -10.08 11.26 30.11
CA ASN A 87 -11.29 10.92 29.37
C ASN A 87 -11.22 9.56 28.65
N GLY A 88 -10.20 8.74 28.92
CA GLY A 88 -10.05 7.39 28.40
C GLY A 88 -9.64 7.31 26.91
N ILE A 89 -9.15 8.42 26.34
CA ILE A 89 -8.66 8.46 24.96
C ILE A 89 -7.15 8.21 24.98
N ARG A 90 -6.69 7.28 24.13
CA ARG A 90 -5.28 6.95 23.97
C ARG A 90 -4.63 7.79 22.89
N VAL A 91 -3.31 7.83 22.92
CA VAL A 91 -2.52 8.70 22.05
C VAL A 91 -1.46 7.90 21.30
N ASP A 92 -1.44 8.11 20.00
CA ASP A 92 -0.31 7.91 19.11
C ASP A 92 0.49 9.22 19.10
N LEU A 93 1.63 9.25 19.83
CA LEU A 93 2.37 10.50 20.04
C LEU A 93 3.44 10.68 18.96
N ALA A 94 3.29 11.72 18.15
CA ALA A 94 4.27 12.05 17.14
C ALA A 94 5.47 12.82 17.74
N ASN A 95 6.64 12.60 17.14
CA ASN A 95 7.85 13.33 17.52
C ASN A 95 8.01 14.69 16.78
N ALA A 96 7.03 15.08 15.97
CA ALA A 96 6.90 16.37 15.28
C ALA A 96 7.97 16.69 14.22
N THR A 97 8.83 15.76 13.84
CA THR A 97 9.99 16.04 12.97
C THR A 97 9.65 16.27 11.49
N ALA A 98 8.39 16.05 11.09
CA ALA A 98 7.92 16.24 9.70
C ALA A 98 7.96 17.69 9.22
N SER A 99 7.89 18.68 10.11
CA SER A 99 7.84 20.10 9.74
C SER A 99 8.87 20.91 10.52
N PRO A 100 10.12 20.96 10.04
CA PRO A 100 11.14 21.80 10.66
C PRO A 100 10.67 23.25 10.75
N PRO A 101 10.87 23.91 11.91
CA PRO A 101 10.40 25.27 12.14
C PRO A 101 11.17 26.32 11.29
N PRO A 102 10.59 27.49 11.02
CA PRO A 102 11.24 28.53 10.24
C PRO A 102 12.61 28.96 10.78
N TRP A 103 12.80 28.97 12.11
CA TRP A 103 14.08 29.32 12.72
C TRP A 103 15.18 28.32 12.33
N PHE A 104 14.85 27.03 12.19
CA PHE A 104 15.78 25.98 11.78
C PHE A 104 16.26 26.24 10.34
N SER A 105 15.33 26.34 9.39
CA SER A 105 15.65 26.51 7.98
C SER A 105 16.33 27.87 7.72
N HIS A 106 16.01 28.91 8.50
CA HIS A 106 16.69 30.19 8.43
C HIS A 106 18.15 30.09 8.89
N LYS A 107 18.41 29.34 9.96
CA LYS A 107 19.77 29.13 10.50
C LYS A 107 20.59 28.17 9.65
N TYR A 108 19.96 27.13 9.08
CA TYR A 108 20.58 26.05 8.32
C TYR A 108 20.03 25.95 6.89
N PRO A 109 20.16 26.98 6.04
CA PRO A 109 19.54 26.98 4.70
C PRO A 109 20.08 25.88 3.78
N GLN A 110 21.26 25.30 4.08
CA GLN A 110 21.80 24.13 3.38
C GLN A 110 21.02 22.84 3.66
N SER A 111 20.17 22.80 4.68
CA SER A 111 19.30 21.66 4.99
C SER A 111 18.06 21.57 4.10
N LEU A 112 17.82 22.57 3.25
CA LEU A 112 16.70 22.55 2.31
C LEU A 112 17.03 21.70 1.09
N PRO A 113 16.08 20.89 0.58
CA PRO A 113 16.31 20.03 -0.58
C PRO A 113 16.51 20.86 -1.87
N VAL A 114 17.19 20.25 -2.83
CA VAL A 114 17.47 20.82 -4.14
C VAL A 114 16.87 19.90 -5.21
N THR A 115 16.16 20.47 -6.16
CA THR A 115 15.56 19.74 -7.29
C THR A 115 16.61 19.29 -8.30
N ALA A 116 16.24 18.41 -9.24
CA ALA A 116 17.15 17.91 -10.28
C ALA A 116 17.72 19.03 -11.17
N ASP A 117 16.98 20.12 -11.37
CA ASP A 117 17.38 21.31 -12.13
C ASP A 117 18.14 22.36 -11.29
N GLY A 118 18.47 22.03 -10.03
CA GLY A 118 19.32 22.83 -9.16
C GLY A 118 18.61 23.93 -8.37
N VAL A 119 17.28 23.95 -8.34
CA VAL A 119 16.51 24.91 -7.56
C VAL A 119 16.41 24.44 -6.11
N ARG A 120 16.88 25.25 -5.17
CA ARG A 120 16.68 24.99 -3.75
C ARG A 120 15.26 25.36 -3.35
N HIS A 121 14.57 24.45 -2.65
CA HIS A 121 13.23 24.72 -2.13
C HIS A 121 13.27 25.82 -1.05
N SER A 122 12.18 26.57 -0.94
CA SER A 122 11.96 27.48 0.17
C SER A 122 11.35 26.75 1.37
N TYR A 123 11.57 27.28 2.56
CA TYR A 123 10.85 26.84 3.76
C TYR A 123 9.51 27.61 3.94
N GLY A 124 8.73 27.20 4.94
CA GLY A 124 7.39 27.76 5.22
C GLY A 124 6.25 26.84 4.76
N SER A 125 6.58 25.58 4.44
CA SER A 125 5.67 24.49 4.18
C SER A 125 6.10 23.27 4.98
N ARG A 126 5.32 22.17 4.96
CA ARG A 126 5.69 20.91 5.61
C ARG A 126 6.84 20.21 4.85
N GLN A 127 7.58 19.34 5.53
CA GLN A 127 8.64 18.49 4.98
C GLN A 127 9.77 19.25 4.22
N ALA A 128 10.08 20.46 4.64
CA ALA A 128 11.13 21.27 4.04
C ALA A 128 12.52 20.91 4.60
N PHE A 129 12.99 19.68 4.33
CA PHE A 129 14.32 19.20 4.77
C PHE A 129 14.94 18.24 3.75
N ALA A 130 16.25 18.26 3.65
CA ALA A 130 17.05 17.27 2.95
C ALA A 130 17.40 16.13 3.94
N ALA A 131 17.04 14.88 3.63
CA ALA A 131 17.32 13.73 4.47
C ALA A 131 18.84 13.52 4.71
N SER A 132 19.66 13.94 3.76
CA SER A 132 21.13 13.92 3.84
C SER A 132 21.73 15.01 4.76
N SER A 133 20.90 15.94 5.26
CA SER A 133 21.41 17.07 6.09
C SER A 133 21.80 16.62 7.49
N PRO A 134 23.08 16.75 7.90
CA PRO A 134 23.49 16.44 9.26
C PRO A 134 22.86 17.39 10.30
N ASP A 135 22.55 18.63 9.90
CA ASP A 135 21.89 19.60 10.78
C ASP A 135 20.44 19.19 11.09
N TYR A 136 19.68 18.72 10.07
CA TYR A 136 18.35 18.21 10.27
C TYR A 136 18.36 16.96 11.18
N ARG A 137 19.17 15.96 10.85
CA ARG A 137 19.27 14.72 11.63
C ARG A 137 19.62 14.98 13.09
N ARG A 138 20.56 15.92 13.35
CA ARG A 138 20.92 16.32 14.71
C ARG A 138 19.75 16.96 15.46
N ALA A 139 19.05 17.91 14.82
CA ALA A 139 17.93 18.63 15.44
C ALA A 139 16.73 17.71 15.67
N ALA A 140 16.38 16.86 14.70
CA ALA A 140 15.31 15.86 14.83
C ALA A 140 15.60 14.87 15.95
N ALA A 141 16.84 14.36 16.03
CA ALA A 141 17.25 13.47 17.10
C ALA A 141 17.15 14.14 18.49
N ALA A 142 17.56 15.40 18.61
CA ALA A 142 17.49 16.14 19.88
C ALA A 142 16.04 16.36 20.33
N LEU A 143 15.14 16.75 19.44
CA LEU A 143 13.71 16.89 19.76
C LEU A 143 13.11 15.54 20.17
N THR A 144 13.36 14.48 19.38
CA THR A 144 12.88 13.12 19.68
C THR A 144 13.31 12.64 21.04
N GLU A 145 14.59 12.85 21.41
CA GLU A 145 15.12 12.49 22.74
C GLU A 145 14.38 13.24 23.86
N GLN A 146 14.19 14.55 23.73
CA GLN A 146 13.48 15.34 24.73
C GLN A 146 12.02 14.88 24.90
N MET A 147 11.33 14.60 23.79
CA MET A 147 9.96 14.12 23.83
C MET A 147 9.85 12.73 24.47
N VAL A 148 10.68 11.78 24.06
CA VAL A 148 10.60 10.42 24.62
C VAL A 148 10.96 10.38 26.10
N LEU A 149 11.97 11.10 26.53
CA LEU A 149 12.35 11.19 27.94
C LEU A 149 11.21 11.75 28.82
N ARG A 150 10.42 12.69 28.27
CA ARG A 150 9.30 13.30 28.98
C ARG A 150 8.07 12.39 29.01
N TYR A 151 7.71 11.77 27.89
CA TYR A 151 6.40 11.14 27.73
C TYR A 151 6.39 9.60 27.70
N LYS A 152 7.55 8.94 27.77
CA LYS A 152 7.68 7.47 27.74
C LYS A 152 6.82 6.71 28.74
N ASP A 153 6.52 7.32 29.88
CA ASP A 153 5.74 6.72 30.96
C ASP A 153 4.34 7.38 31.07
N HIS A 154 3.95 8.26 30.14
CA HIS A 154 2.67 8.93 30.19
C HIS A 154 1.53 7.96 29.86
N PRO A 155 0.50 7.81 30.74
CA PRO A 155 -0.49 6.75 30.62
C PRO A 155 -1.45 6.88 29.41
N ALA A 156 -1.53 8.04 28.77
CA ALA A 156 -2.27 8.21 27.52
C ALA A 156 -1.54 7.59 26.33
N VAL A 157 -0.18 7.63 26.31
CA VAL A 157 0.63 7.20 25.17
C VAL A 157 0.63 5.68 25.09
N VAL A 158 0.27 5.14 23.91
CA VAL A 158 0.27 3.71 23.62
C VAL A 158 1.10 3.36 22.40
N MET A 159 1.47 4.36 21.60
CA MET A 159 2.27 4.22 20.39
C MET A 159 3.05 5.50 20.12
N TRP A 160 4.16 5.38 19.41
CA TRP A 160 4.95 6.51 18.90
C TRP A 160 4.85 6.60 17.39
N HIS A 161 4.62 7.81 16.90
CA HIS A 161 4.60 8.15 15.47
C HIS A 161 5.85 8.95 15.11
N VAL A 162 6.73 8.35 14.31
CA VAL A 162 7.95 9.01 13.87
C VAL A 162 7.68 9.78 12.59
N HIS A 163 7.86 11.09 12.62
CA HIS A 163 7.70 11.97 11.47
C HIS A 163 6.24 12.01 10.97
N ASN A 164 6.01 12.05 9.67
CA ASN A 164 4.75 11.88 8.95
C ASN A 164 5.01 11.74 7.46
N GLU A 165 4.44 10.72 6.81
CA GLU A 165 4.44 10.53 5.36
C GLU A 165 5.81 10.79 4.71
N TYR A 166 6.84 10.06 5.12
CA TYR A 166 8.16 10.19 4.51
C TYR A 166 8.10 10.11 2.99
N GLY A 167 8.71 11.09 2.30
CA GLY A 167 8.75 11.18 0.84
C GLY A 167 7.51 11.80 0.19
N CYS A 168 6.44 12.13 0.92
CA CYS A 168 5.20 12.66 0.35
C CYS A 168 5.40 13.99 -0.40
N HIS A 169 5.98 14.97 0.26
CA HIS A 169 6.26 16.30 -0.31
C HIS A 169 7.76 16.58 -0.43
N ASN A 170 8.57 15.68 0.07
CA ASN A 170 10.02 15.73 0.03
C ASN A 170 10.48 14.90 -1.16
N GLN A 171 10.59 15.52 -2.32
CA GLN A 171 11.14 14.94 -3.54
C GLN A 171 12.57 14.42 -3.28
N PRO A 172 13.11 13.49 -4.10
CA PRO A 172 14.51 13.13 -4.02
C PRO A 172 15.39 14.38 -4.01
N ASP A 173 16.35 14.43 -3.07
CA ASP A 173 17.24 15.57 -2.93
C ASP A 173 18.45 15.43 -3.85
N PHE A 174 18.69 16.44 -4.70
CA PHE A 174 19.81 16.48 -5.64
C PHE A 174 20.91 17.44 -5.17
N SER A 175 20.94 17.83 -3.90
CA SER A 175 21.95 18.69 -3.31
C SER A 175 23.36 18.08 -3.34
N ASP A 176 24.36 18.86 -3.00
CA ASP A 176 25.74 18.36 -2.83
C ASP A 176 25.86 17.46 -1.59
N GLY A 177 25.00 17.65 -0.58
CA GLY A 177 24.85 16.75 0.56
C GLY A 177 24.39 15.36 0.12
N ALA A 178 23.30 15.31 -0.66
CA ALA A 178 22.81 14.08 -1.25
C ALA A 178 23.84 13.42 -2.18
N ALA A 179 24.59 14.21 -2.96
CA ALA A 179 25.68 13.69 -3.80
C ALA A 179 26.77 13.00 -2.97
N ALA A 180 27.11 13.55 -1.80
CA ALA A 180 28.08 12.92 -0.91
C ALA A 180 27.51 11.63 -0.26
N GLY A 181 26.23 11.63 0.13
CA GLY A 181 25.52 10.46 0.63
C GLY A 181 25.45 9.35 -0.42
N PHE A 182 25.02 9.69 -1.64
CA PHE A 182 24.91 8.75 -2.75
C PHE A 182 26.23 8.06 -3.09
N ARG A 183 27.35 8.79 -3.10
CA ARG A 183 28.68 8.20 -3.31
C ARG A 183 29.03 7.18 -2.23
N ARG A 184 28.81 7.50 -0.95
CA ARG A 184 29.05 6.54 0.15
C ARG A 184 28.17 5.29 0.00
N TRP A 185 26.91 5.46 -0.36
CA TRP A 185 25.98 4.35 -0.59
C TRP A 185 26.46 3.46 -1.76
N LEU A 186 26.91 4.07 -2.86
CA LEU A 186 27.48 3.34 -4.01
C LEU A 186 28.79 2.63 -3.68
N GLU A 187 29.66 3.23 -2.87
CA GLU A 187 30.89 2.61 -2.39
C GLU A 187 30.59 1.34 -1.57
N LEU A 188 29.58 1.40 -0.71
CA LEU A 188 29.12 0.23 0.08
C LEU A 188 28.50 -0.85 -0.82
N ARG A 189 27.72 -0.46 -1.82
CA ARG A 189 27.02 -1.38 -2.72
C ARG A 189 27.97 -2.10 -3.67
N TYR A 190 28.89 -1.39 -4.28
CA TYR A 190 29.74 -1.91 -5.37
C TYR A 190 31.17 -2.23 -4.96
N GLY A 191 31.66 -1.66 -3.90
CA GLY A 191 33.03 -1.88 -3.39
C GLY A 191 34.15 -1.27 -4.26
N SER A 192 33.96 -1.14 -5.57
CA SER A 192 34.94 -0.56 -6.48
C SER A 192 34.29 0.20 -7.62
N ILE A 193 35.03 1.18 -8.15
CA ILE A 193 34.56 1.99 -9.29
C ILE A 193 34.43 1.16 -10.57
N ASP A 194 35.24 0.11 -10.73
CA ASP A 194 35.14 -0.81 -11.88
C ASP A 194 33.89 -1.67 -11.80
N ALA A 195 33.52 -2.15 -10.61
CA ALA A 195 32.27 -2.89 -10.41
C ALA A 195 31.05 -1.99 -10.69
N LEU A 196 31.05 -0.74 -10.23
CA LEU A 196 30.02 0.24 -10.55
C LEU A 196 29.95 0.47 -12.07
N ASN A 197 31.08 0.70 -12.74
CA ASN A 197 31.10 0.90 -14.19
C ASN A 197 30.52 -0.28 -14.97
N ALA A 198 30.78 -1.50 -14.50
CA ALA A 198 30.23 -2.70 -15.10
C ALA A 198 28.71 -2.77 -14.90
N ALA A 199 28.23 -2.54 -13.66
CA ALA A 199 26.79 -2.55 -13.31
C ALA A 199 26.00 -1.43 -14.01
N TRP A 200 26.60 -0.26 -14.22
CA TRP A 200 25.94 0.85 -14.91
C TRP A 200 26.10 0.84 -16.43
N GLY A 201 26.90 -0.11 -16.99
CA GLY A 201 27.14 -0.17 -18.43
C GLY A 201 27.77 1.10 -19.01
N THR A 202 28.67 1.76 -18.27
CA THR A 202 29.17 3.12 -18.51
C THR A 202 30.04 3.29 -19.76
N SER A 203 30.32 2.22 -20.50
CA SER A 203 30.92 2.31 -21.84
C SER A 203 30.00 3.01 -22.84
N PHE A 204 28.67 2.98 -22.59
CA PHE A 204 27.69 3.69 -23.38
C PHE A 204 27.85 5.19 -23.24
N TRP A 205 27.88 5.94 -24.33
CA TRP A 205 28.08 7.39 -24.42
C TRP A 205 29.29 7.93 -23.63
N SER A 206 30.33 7.09 -23.45
CA SER A 206 31.57 7.52 -22.77
C SER A 206 31.34 7.98 -21.30
N GLN A 207 30.42 7.33 -20.59
CA GLN A 207 30.04 7.69 -19.21
C GLN A 207 30.98 7.09 -18.14
N ARG A 208 32.08 6.39 -18.54
CA ARG A 208 32.94 5.69 -17.60
C ARG A 208 33.56 6.61 -16.55
N TYR A 209 33.34 6.29 -15.30
CA TYR A 209 33.91 6.97 -14.15
C TYR A 209 35.29 6.41 -13.79
N SER A 210 36.21 7.28 -13.36
CA SER A 210 37.54 6.92 -12.87
C SER A 210 37.72 7.15 -11.38
N ALA A 211 36.81 7.87 -10.74
CA ALA A 211 36.81 8.16 -9.32
C ALA A 211 35.39 8.41 -8.81
N TRP A 212 35.11 8.04 -7.58
CA TRP A 212 33.82 8.25 -6.90
C TRP A 212 33.40 9.74 -6.90
N ALA A 213 34.36 10.64 -6.73
CA ALA A 213 34.08 12.07 -6.70
C ALA A 213 33.46 12.64 -8.00
N GLN A 214 33.52 11.89 -9.11
CA GLN A 214 32.92 12.31 -10.40
C GLN A 214 31.41 11.98 -10.45
N ILE A 215 30.92 11.14 -9.55
CA ILE A 215 29.52 10.70 -9.57
C ILE A 215 28.66 11.76 -8.88
N LEU A 216 27.56 12.12 -9.55
CA LEU A 216 26.51 13.01 -9.05
C LEU A 216 25.17 12.27 -9.02
N PRO A 217 24.17 12.74 -8.25
CA PRO A 217 22.78 12.39 -8.47
C PRO A 217 22.39 12.58 -9.95
N PRO A 218 21.34 11.92 -10.45
CA PRO A 218 20.86 12.08 -11.83
C PRO A 218 20.20 13.46 -12.03
N ARG A 219 21.01 14.53 -11.98
CA ARG A 219 20.59 15.93 -12.17
C ARG A 219 20.17 16.14 -13.63
N THR A 220 19.38 17.19 -13.86
CA THR A 220 18.94 17.58 -15.21
C THR A 220 20.12 17.69 -16.16
N SER A 221 20.07 16.99 -17.27
CA SER A 221 21.05 16.97 -18.34
C SER A 221 20.42 17.28 -19.69
N GLY A 222 21.23 17.40 -20.74
CA GLY A 222 20.72 17.72 -22.09
C GLY A 222 19.91 16.58 -22.76
N THR A 223 19.96 15.38 -22.21
CA THR A 223 19.23 14.20 -22.67
C THR A 223 19.10 13.20 -21.51
N TRP A 224 18.73 11.96 -21.82
CA TRP A 224 18.51 10.90 -20.84
C TRP A 224 19.76 10.58 -20.02
N VAL A 225 19.55 10.40 -18.72
CA VAL A 225 20.57 9.95 -17.78
C VAL A 225 20.66 8.44 -17.83
N ASN A 226 21.79 7.87 -17.39
CA ASN A 226 21.96 6.41 -17.27
C ASN A 226 20.82 5.78 -16.44
N PRO A 227 20.11 4.77 -16.95
CA PRO A 227 18.95 4.19 -16.25
C PRO A 227 19.34 3.50 -14.95
N THR A 228 20.46 2.75 -14.90
CA THR A 228 20.93 2.13 -13.65
C THR A 228 21.30 3.17 -12.58
N GLN A 229 21.87 4.31 -12.99
CA GLN A 229 22.12 5.43 -12.07
C GLN A 229 20.84 6.00 -11.48
N GLN A 230 19.79 6.15 -12.30
CA GLN A 230 18.47 6.62 -11.84
C GLN A 230 17.86 5.62 -10.85
N LEU A 231 17.91 4.34 -11.18
CA LEU A 231 17.39 3.27 -10.31
C LEU A 231 18.14 3.20 -8.97
N ASP A 232 19.48 3.28 -9.01
CA ASP A 232 20.28 3.32 -7.78
C ASP A 232 20.05 4.58 -6.96
N PHE A 233 19.75 5.70 -7.61
CA PHE A 233 19.40 6.94 -6.90
C PHE A 233 18.02 6.86 -6.23
N ALA A 234 17.06 6.17 -6.83
CA ALA A 234 15.78 5.86 -6.20
C ALA A 234 15.97 4.96 -4.96
N ARG A 235 16.77 3.90 -5.09
CA ARG A 235 17.15 3.00 -3.97
C ARG A 235 17.83 3.77 -2.83
N TYR A 236 18.83 4.59 -3.17
CA TYR A 236 19.53 5.45 -2.22
C TYR A 236 18.55 6.42 -1.53
N SER A 237 17.66 7.06 -2.28
CA SER A 237 16.70 8.01 -1.71
C SER A 237 15.77 7.36 -0.69
N SER A 238 15.31 6.14 -0.96
CA SER A 238 14.54 5.34 -0.01
C SER A 238 15.36 5.00 1.25
N ASP A 239 16.59 4.55 1.08
CA ASP A 239 17.49 4.17 2.18
C ASP A 239 17.85 5.38 3.04
N GLU A 240 18.11 6.53 2.44
CA GLU A 240 18.44 7.78 3.13
C GLU A 240 17.29 8.29 4.02
N LEU A 241 16.06 8.19 3.53
CA LEU A 241 14.86 8.49 4.33
C LEU A 241 14.66 7.45 5.43
N LEU A 242 14.87 6.16 5.14
CA LEU A 242 14.77 5.09 6.13
C LEU A 242 15.79 5.26 7.27
N GLU A 243 17.01 5.75 6.96
CA GLU A 243 17.99 6.06 7.97
C GLU A 243 17.52 7.18 8.94
N CYS A 244 16.77 8.18 8.44
CA CYS A 244 16.15 9.18 9.32
C CYS A 244 15.17 8.51 10.27
N TYR A 245 14.25 7.72 9.75
CA TYR A 245 13.28 6.97 10.56
C TYR A 245 13.97 6.08 11.59
N THR A 246 14.91 5.24 11.17
CA THR A 246 15.56 4.26 12.07
C THR A 246 16.38 4.92 13.15
N ALA A 247 17.01 6.07 12.88
CA ALA A 247 17.75 6.85 13.87
C ALA A 247 16.81 7.38 14.97
N GLU A 248 15.68 7.99 14.59
CA GLU A 248 14.68 8.51 15.53
C GLU A 248 13.97 7.38 16.28
N ALA A 249 13.59 6.30 15.60
CA ALA A 249 12.99 5.11 16.21
C ALA A 249 13.95 4.42 17.21
N ALA A 250 15.25 4.41 16.94
CA ALA A 250 16.26 3.87 17.86
C ALA A 250 16.32 4.67 19.16
N ILE A 251 16.23 6.00 19.10
CA ILE A 251 16.16 6.85 20.28
C ILE A 251 14.92 6.50 21.11
N ILE A 252 13.75 6.42 20.46
CA ILE A 252 12.49 6.06 21.12
C ILE A 252 12.61 4.69 21.78
N ARG A 253 13.05 3.67 21.05
CA ARG A 253 13.18 2.29 21.55
C ARG A 253 14.20 2.13 22.69
N SER A 254 15.16 3.05 22.78
CA SER A 254 16.14 3.04 23.90
C SER A 254 15.52 3.49 25.24
N HIS A 255 14.37 4.15 25.22
CA HIS A 255 13.72 4.72 26.40
C HIS A 255 12.30 4.22 26.64
N SER A 256 11.60 3.76 25.59
CA SER A 256 10.18 3.37 25.61
C SER A 256 9.97 1.96 25.04
N GLY A 257 9.07 1.21 25.66
CA GLY A 257 8.62 -0.10 25.15
C GLY A 257 7.33 -0.04 24.33
N HIS A 258 6.79 1.16 24.05
CA HIS A 258 5.63 1.30 23.19
C HIS A 258 5.99 1.04 21.73
N PRO A 259 5.05 0.48 20.93
CA PRO A 259 5.24 0.30 19.50
C PRO A 259 5.57 1.61 18.79
N VAL A 260 6.35 1.50 17.70
CA VAL A 260 6.78 2.64 16.87
C VAL A 260 6.26 2.44 15.44
N THR A 261 5.69 3.47 14.87
CA THR A 261 5.18 3.49 13.49
C THR A 261 5.61 4.76 12.74
N THR A 262 5.38 4.76 11.45
CA THR A 262 5.19 5.92 10.57
C THR A 262 4.17 5.54 9.50
N ASN A 263 3.45 6.51 8.96
CA ASN A 263 2.41 6.28 7.98
C ASN A 263 2.97 6.11 6.56
N PHE A 264 2.52 5.07 5.88
CA PHE A 264 2.79 4.77 4.48
C PHE A 264 1.72 5.39 3.59
N MET A 265 1.91 5.35 2.27
CA MET A 265 0.96 5.88 1.29
C MET A 265 0.79 4.88 0.15
N GLY A 266 -0.47 4.56 -0.16
CA GLY A 266 -0.82 3.60 -1.18
C GLY A 266 -0.65 4.07 -2.62
N PHE A 267 -1.13 3.29 -3.58
CA PHE A 267 -0.89 3.44 -5.03
C PHE A 267 -1.18 4.83 -5.62
N ASN A 268 -2.16 5.55 -5.09
CA ASN A 268 -2.75 6.71 -5.78
C ASN A 268 -2.36 8.06 -5.24
N MET A 269 -1.38 8.15 -4.35
CA MET A 269 -0.97 9.47 -3.88
C MET A 269 -0.24 10.29 -4.96
N GLY A 270 -0.16 9.75 -6.19
CA GLY A 270 0.27 10.49 -7.40
C GLY A 270 1.71 10.95 -7.38
N LEU A 271 2.46 10.53 -6.38
CA LEU A 271 3.81 10.98 -6.13
C LEU A 271 4.75 9.85 -6.51
N HIS A 272 5.70 10.16 -7.36
CA HIS A 272 6.84 9.28 -7.65
C HIS A 272 7.71 9.19 -6.39
N GLN A 273 7.21 8.47 -5.36
CA GLN A 273 7.90 8.38 -4.09
C GLN A 273 9.01 7.35 -4.19
N PRO A 274 10.25 7.74 -3.93
CA PRO A 274 11.35 6.81 -3.85
C PRO A 274 11.37 6.13 -2.48
N VAL A 275 10.30 5.40 -2.14
CA VAL A 275 10.18 4.68 -0.88
C VAL A 275 9.82 3.22 -1.16
N ASP A 276 10.65 2.31 -0.67
CA ASP A 276 10.42 0.87 -0.72
C ASP A 276 9.74 0.41 0.58
N TYR A 277 8.41 0.46 0.60
CA TYR A 277 7.64 0.08 1.79
C TYR A 277 7.77 -1.40 2.18
N TRP A 278 8.20 -2.29 1.29
CA TRP A 278 8.54 -3.66 1.66
C TRP A 278 9.71 -3.70 2.63
N ARG A 279 10.77 -2.97 2.31
CA ARG A 279 11.95 -2.85 3.17
C ARG A 279 11.65 -2.04 4.43
N TRP A 280 10.89 -0.94 4.31
CA TRP A 280 10.52 -0.10 5.44
C TRP A 280 9.67 -0.85 6.46
N SER A 281 8.73 -1.69 6.03
CA SER A 281 7.86 -2.45 6.93
C SER A 281 8.60 -3.41 7.86
N GLU A 282 9.83 -3.78 7.54
CA GLU A 282 10.69 -4.60 8.40
C GLU A 282 11.18 -3.85 9.65
N GLU A 283 11.22 -2.53 9.59
CA GLU A 283 11.62 -1.64 10.68
C GLU A 283 10.45 -1.14 11.54
N MET A 284 9.20 -1.39 11.09
CA MET A 284 7.99 -0.95 11.79
C MET A 284 7.52 -1.99 12.82
N ASP A 285 7.03 -1.53 13.98
CA ASP A 285 6.32 -2.40 14.91
C ASP A 285 4.85 -2.56 14.51
N VAL A 286 4.27 -1.53 13.89
CA VAL A 286 2.95 -1.51 13.26
C VAL A 286 3.06 -0.91 11.88
N VAL A 287 2.54 -1.59 10.88
CA VAL A 287 2.34 -0.99 9.54
C VAL A 287 1.10 -0.13 9.59
N SER A 288 1.24 1.13 9.24
CA SER A 288 0.12 2.06 9.09
C SER A 288 0.13 2.71 7.70
N ASN A 289 -1.03 3.10 7.22
CA ASN A 289 -1.19 3.62 5.86
C ASN A 289 -2.21 4.76 5.82
N ASP A 290 -1.91 5.73 4.96
CA ASP A 290 -2.82 6.82 4.61
C ASP A 290 -3.43 6.55 3.25
N HIS A 291 -4.73 6.76 3.16
CA HIS A 291 -5.42 6.52 1.91
C HIS A 291 -6.52 7.54 1.66
N TYR A 292 -6.40 8.24 0.54
CA TYR A 292 -7.35 9.24 0.08
C TYR A 292 -7.86 8.91 -1.32
N LEU A 293 -9.16 8.72 -1.44
CA LEU A 293 -9.81 8.39 -2.71
C LEU A 293 -9.71 9.53 -3.73
N ILE A 294 -9.48 9.18 -4.98
CA ILE A 294 -9.72 10.10 -6.09
C ILE A 294 -11.24 10.18 -6.31
N ALA A 295 -11.84 11.27 -5.87
CA ALA A 295 -13.30 11.40 -5.79
C ALA A 295 -14.00 11.38 -7.15
N GLU A 296 -13.30 11.78 -8.23
CA GLU A 296 -13.82 11.77 -9.60
C GLU A 296 -13.82 10.38 -10.25
N ASP A 297 -13.04 9.43 -9.75
CA ASP A 297 -13.05 8.06 -10.29
C ASP A 297 -14.26 7.29 -9.74
N PRO A 298 -15.23 6.89 -10.59
CA PRO A 298 -16.39 6.14 -10.14
C PRO A 298 -16.04 4.72 -9.62
N ARG A 299 -14.82 4.25 -9.85
CA ARG A 299 -14.30 2.97 -9.39
C ARG A 299 -13.28 3.11 -8.26
N ASN A 300 -13.26 4.24 -7.57
CA ASN A 300 -12.31 4.52 -6.49
C ASN A 300 -12.35 3.49 -5.35
N PHE A 301 -13.48 2.80 -5.14
CA PHE A 301 -13.59 1.70 -4.19
C PHE A 301 -12.77 0.45 -4.60
N GLN A 302 -12.53 0.21 -5.91
CA GLN A 302 -11.64 -0.87 -6.37
C GLN A 302 -10.18 -0.52 -6.10
N GLU A 303 -9.82 0.74 -6.27
CA GLU A 303 -8.49 1.25 -5.93
C GLU A 303 -8.23 1.20 -4.42
N LEU A 304 -9.21 1.58 -3.60
CA LEU A 304 -9.16 1.40 -2.15
C LEU A 304 -8.89 -0.06 -1.79
N ALA A 305 -9.60 -0.99 -2.41
CA ALA A 305 -9.39 -2.42 -2.20
C ALA A 305 -7.95 -2.85 -2.50
N ALA A 306 -7.40 -2.41 -3.64
CA ALA A 306 -6.03 -2.72 -4.03
C ALA A 306 -5.00 -2.14 -3.05
N THR A 307 -5.19 -0.88 -2.63
CA THR A 307 -4.33 -0.21 -1.65
C THR A 307 -4.36 -0.91 -0.29
N ALA A 308 -5.53 -1.28 0.20
CA ALA A 308 -5.67 -1.99 1.47
C ALA A 308 -5.03 -3.39 1.43
N ASP A 309 -5.18 -4.12 0.32
CA ASP A 309 -4.54 -5.42 0.12
C ASP A 309 -3.02 -5.29 -0.01
N LEU A 310 -2.51 -4.22 -0.65
CA LEU A 310 -1.08 -3.93 -0.71
C LEU A 310 -0.51 -3.60 0.69
N THR A 311 -1.22 -2.80 1.47
CA THR A 311 -0.85 -2.49 2.86
C THR A 311 -0.78 -3.78 3.70
N ARG A 312 -1.77 -4.68 3.55
CA ARG A 312 -1.72 -6.00 4.17
C ARG A 312 -0.53 -6.84 3.68
N GLY A 313 -0.13 -6.69 2.41
CA GLY A 313 1.09 -7.29 1.87
C GLY A 313 2.33 -6.83 2.64
N TRP A 314 2.52 -5.53 2.80
CA TRP A 314 3.61 -4.95 3.61
C TRP A 314 3.57 -5.42 5.06
N ALA A 315 2.36 -5.54 5.64
CA ALA A 315 2.17 -6.12 6.97
C ALA A 315 2.32 -7.66 7.00
N LYS A 316 2.71 -8.30 5.90
CA LYS A 316 2.90 -9.75 5.77
C LYS A 316 1.67 -10.57 6.17
N GLY A 317 0.49 -10.10 5.76
CA GLY A 317 -0.82 -10.72 6.03
C GLY A 317 -1.39 -10.47 7.42
N LYS A 318 -0.74 -9.63 8.23
CA LYS A 318 -1.15 -9.32 9.60
C LYS A 318 -2.05 -8.09 9.68
N PRO A 319 -2.75 -7.86 10.81
CA PRO A 319 -3.46 -6.62 11.06
C PRO A 319 -2.57 -5.39 10.90
N TRP A 320 -3.13 -4.33 10.36
CA TRP A 320 -2.49 -3.05 10.12
C TRP A 320 -3.41 -1.90 10.53
N LEU A 321 -2.95 -0.65 10.51
CA LEU A 321 -3.71 0.50 10.94
C LEU A 321 -3.94 1.48 9.78
N LEU A 322 -5.21 1.83 9.49
CA LEU A 322 -5.52 2.99 8.65
C LEU A 322 -5.28 4.24 9.50
N MET A 323 -4.18 4.95 9.21
CA MET A 323 -3.76 6.09 10.01
C MET A 323 -4.48 7.36 9.58
N GLU A 324 -4.62 7.58 8.27
CA GLU A 324 -5.33 8.72 7.73
C GLU A 324 -6.31 8.33 6.62
N HIS A 325 -7.48 8.95 6.67
CA HIS A 325 -8.50 8.89 5.65
C HIS A 325 -9.37 10.15 5.72
N SER A 326 -10.08 10.52 4.65
CA SER A 326 -10.98 11.67 4.70
C SER A 326 -12.37 11.28 5.15
N THR A 327 -12.98 12.11 6.01
CA THR A 327 -14.40 11.97 6.37
C THR A 327 -15.34 12.34 5.23
N SER A 328 -14.92 13.30 4.38
CA SER A 328 -15.66 13.76 3.21
C SER A 328 -14.68 14.24 2.13
N ALA A 329 -14.76 15.51 1.70
CA ALA A 329 -13.89 16.08 0.71
C ALA A 329 -12.46 16.30 1.25
N VAL A 330 -11.46 16.09 0.42
CA VAL A 330 -10.09 16.60 0.60
C VAL A 330 -9.99 18.04 0.05
N ASN A 331 -8.77 18.63 -0.02
CA ASN A 331 -8.60 20.00 -0.52
C ASN A 331 -7.55 20.14 -1.64
N TRP A 332 -6.90 19.06 -2.04
CA TRP A 332 -5.75 19.07 -2.94
C TRP A 332 -6.00 18.39 -4.30
N GLN A 333 -7.20 17.86 -4.53
CA GLN A 333 -7.60 17.35 -5.84
C GLN A 333 -8.11 18.49 -6.74
N PRO A 334 -8.09 18.34 -8.07
CA PRO A 334 -8.65 19.33 -9.00
C PRO A 334 -10.14 19.66 -8.69
N ARG A 335 -10.91 18.64 -8.26
CA ARG A 335 -12.28 18.76 -7.75
C ARG A 335 -12.42 17.95 -6.48
N ASN A 336 -12.70 18.63 -5.39
CA ASN A 336 -12.82 18.03 -4.06
C ASN A 336 -14.28 17.67 -3.80
N ILE A 337 -14.71 16.52 -4.32
CA ILE A 337 -16.08 16.06 -4.24
C ILE A 337 -16.34 15.46 -2.85
N ALA A 338 -17.39 15.92 -2.19
CA ALA A 338 -17.81 15.39 -0.90
C ALA A 338 -18.35 13.95 -1.04
N LYS A 339 -18.11 13.12 -0.03
CA LYS A 339 -18.66 11.77 0.03
C LYS A 339 -20.20 11.81 0.10
N ALA A 340 -20.84 10.92 -0.66
CA ALA A 340 -22.27 10.69 -0.58
C ALA A 340 -22.67 10.11 0.79
N PRO A 341 -23.95 10.24 1.21
CA PRO A 341 -24.42 9.60 2.44
C PRO A 341 -24.09 8.11 2.50
N GLY A 342 -23.58 7.65 3.65
CA GLY A 342 -23.12 6.26 3.86
C GLY A 342 -21.77 5.90 3.24
N GLN A 343 -21.20 6.73 2.38
CA GLN A 343 -19.94 6.41 1.70
C GLN A 343 -18.74 6.39 2.67
N MET A 344 -18.74 7.24 3.70
CA MET A 344 -17.67 7.21 4.73
C MET A 344 -17.66 5.87 5.46
N LEU A 345 -18.83 5.39 5.88
CA LEU A 345 -18.96 4.07 6.52
C LEU A 345 -18.48 2.95 5.59
N ARG A 346 -18.92 2.95 4.31
CA ARG A 346 -18.47 1.92 3.34
C ARG A 346 -16.95 1.91 3.18
N ASN A 347 -16.32 3.07 3.01
CA ASN A 347 -14.88 3.16 2.83
C ASN A 347 -14.11 2.68 4.08
N ALA A 348 -14.51 3.11 5.27
CA ALA A 348 -13.89 2.65 6.51
C ALA A 348 -14.05 1.13 6.69
N MET A 349 -15.26 0.59 6.45
CA MET A 349 -15.53 -0.84 6.55
C MET A 349 -14.77 -1.64 5.48
N GLN A 350 -14.49 -1.07 4.32
CA GLN A 350 -13.70 -1.72 3.28
C GLN A 350 -12.24 -1.90 3.71
N HIS A 351 -11.63 -0.92 4.38
CA HIS A 351 -10.30 -1.05 4.99
C HIS A 351 -10.30 -2.11 6.09
N VAL A 352 -11.28 -2.08 6.98
CA VAL A 352 -11.43 -3.08 8.07
C VAL A 352 -11.60 -4.48 7.49
N ALA A 353 -12.44 -4.66 6.48
CA ALA A 353 -12.65 -5.93 5.79
C ALA A 353 -11.34 -6.52 5.24
N ARG A 354 -10.38 -5.67 4.87
CA ARG A 354 -9.08 -6.04 4.28
C ARG A 354 -7.92 -6.05 5.27
N GLY A 355 -8.24 -6.08 6.57
CA GLY A 355 -7.27 -6.36 7.63
C GLY A 355 -6.86 -5.17 8.49
N ALA A 356 -7.42 -3.98 8.28
CA ALA A 356 -7.19 -2.89 9.20
C ALA A 356 -7.87 -3.14 10.55
N ASP A 357 -7.15 -2.97 11.66
CA ASP A 357 -7.67 -3.04 13.02
C ASP A 357 -8.05 -1.65 13.57
N GLY A 358 -8.41 -0.75 12.66
CA GLY A 358 -8.89 0.57 12.99
C GLY A 358 -9.09 1.44 11.79
N ALA A 359 -9.72 2.59 12.00
CA ALA A 359 -9.90 3.65 11.02
C ALA A 359 -9.70 5.01 11.70
N LEU A 360 -8.62 5.67 11.38
CA LEU A 360 -8.31 7.01 11.80
C LEU A 360 -8.46 7.97 10.60
N PHE A 361 -8.69 9.23 10.90
CA PHE A 361 -9.02 10.24 9.91
C PHE A 361 -8.13 11.48 10.04
N PHE A 362 -7.72 12.04 8.97
CA PHE A 362 -7.31 13.41 8.91
C PHE A 362 -8.56 14.26 8.68
N GLN A 363 -9.06 15.04 9.65
CA GLN A 363 -8.58 15.24 11.01
C GLN A 363 -9.77 15.30 11.98
N TRP A 364 -9.52 15.44 13.28
CA TRP A 364 -10.60 15.58 14.26
C TRP A 364 -11.47 16.80 13.97
N ARG A 365 -10.95 18.02 14.11
CA ARG A 365 -11.67 19.26 13.85
C ARG A 365 -11.16 19.93 12.57
N ALA A 366 -12.03 20.28 11.64
CA ALA A 366 -11.67 20.95 10.39
C ALA A 366 -10.99 22.30 10.65
N SER A 367 -9.79 22.51 10.12
CA SER A 367 -8.95 23.68 10.38
C SER A 367 -9.59 24.99 9.91
N ARG A 368 -9.48 26.07 10.70
CA ARG A 368 -9.99 27.41 10.32
C ARG A 368 -9.08 28.15 9.35
N ALA A 369 -7.81 27.82 9.34
CA ALA A 369 -6.77 28.54 8.61
C ALA A 369 -5.76 27.54 8.02
N GLY A 370 -4.83 28.05 7.23
CA GLY A 370 -3.80 27.23 6.59
C GLY A 370 -4.22 26.66 5.24
N ALA A 371 -3.32 25.89 4.65
CA ALA A 371 -3.52 25.33 3.31
C ALA A 371 -4.67 24.31 3.27
N GLU A 372 -4.92 23.62 4.38
CA GLU A 372 -5.90 22.53 4.49
C GLU A 372 -7.24 22.95 5.11
N LYS A 373 -7.54 24.25 5.14
CA LYS A 373 -8.79 24.75 5.71
C LYS A 373 -10.07 24.24 5.04
N PHE A 374 -10.00 23.70 3.83
CA PHE A 374 -11.13 23.07 3.14
C PHE A 374 -11.09 21.55 3.19
N HIS A 375 -10.09 20.96 3.85
CA HIS A 375 -10.12 19.54 4.14
C HIS A 375 -11.21 19.25 5.18
N SER A 376 -11.98 18.16 4.96
CA SER A 376 -13.00 17.75 5.90
C SER A 376 -12.39 17.26 7.22
N GLY A 377 -13.14 17.40 8.29
CA GLY A 377 -12.80 16.86 9.61
C GLY A 377 -13.93 16.00 10.16
N MET A 378 -13.64 15.20 11.20
CA MET A 378 -14.67 14.46 11.93
C MET A 378 -15.68 15.41 12.54
N LEU A 379 -15.22 16.54 13.07
CA LEU A 379 -16.03 17.68 13.46
C LEU A 379 -15.93 18.79 12.39
N PRO A 380 -16.92 18.92 11.50
CA PRO A 380 -16.93 19.92 10.44
C PRO A 380 -17.04 21.35 10.95
N HIS A 381 -16.69 22.35 10.11
CA HIS A 381 -16.88 23.77 10.41
C HIS A 381 -18.33 24.13 10.81
N ALA A 382 -19.33 23.45 10.24
CA ALA A 382 -20.73 23.66 10.56
C ALA A 382 -21.21 22.96 11.86
N GLY A 383 -20.29 22.30 12.58
CA GLY A 383 -20.55 21.68 13.88
C GLY A 383 -21.28 20.34 13.82
N THR A 384 -21.95 20.00 14.91
CA THR A 384 -22.53 18.67 15.14
C THR A 384 -23.86 18.42 14.42
N ASP A 385 -24.60 19.45 14.02
CA ASP A 385 -25.82 19.25 13.22
C ASP A 385 -25.50 19.12 11.72
N THR A 386 -24.70 18.10 11.37
CA THR A 386 -24.25 17.85 10.00
C THR A 386 -24.34 16.36 9.65
N LYS A 387 -24.39 16.08 8.33
CA LYS A 387 -24.29 14.73 7.81
C LYS A 387 -23.02 14.03 8.29
N VAL A 388 -21.86 14.71 8.18
CA VAL A 388 -20.56 14.13 8.52
C VAL A 388 -20.53 13.73 9.99
N TRP A 389 -20.95 14.59 10.91
CA TRP A 389 -20.97 14.26 12.33
C TRP A 389 -21.84 13.05 12.66
N ARG A 390 -23.06 12.99 12.09
CA ARG A 390 -23.95 11.83 12.28
C ARG A 390 -23.30 10.53 11.79
N GLU A 391 -22.61 10.58 10.65
CA GLU A 391 -21.90 9.42 10.11
C GLU A 391 -20.66 9.04 10.94
N VAL A 392 -19.94 10.02 11.51
CA VAL A 392 -18.82 9.78 12.45
C VAL A 392 -19.30 9.04 13.69
N VAL A 393 -20.41 9.49 14.30
CA VAL A 393 -21.01 8.81 15.46
C VAL A 393 -21.48 7.39 15.09
N GLN A 394 -22.12 7.25 13.93
CA GLN A 394 -22.56 5.93 13.43
C GLN A 394 -21.37 4.98 13.21
N LEU A 395 -20.27 5.46 12.61
CA LEU A 395 -19.07 4.66 12.39
C LEU A 395 -18.43 4.21 13.70
N GLY A 396 -18.33 5.11 14.70
CA GLY A 396 -17.84 4.75 16.03
C GLY A 396 -18.69 3.68 16.72
N GLN A 397 -20.00 3.69 16.54
CA GLN A 397 -20.89 2.64 17.02
C GLN A 397 -20.66 1.31 16.28
N ALA A 398 -20.55 1.36 14.96
CA ALA A 398 -20.30 0.19 14.13
C ALA A 398 -18.97 -0.49 14.49
N LEU A 399 -17.87 0.28 14.62
CA LEU A 399 -16.57 -0.27 15.01
C LEU A 399 -16.58 -0.90 16.41
N ARG A 400 -17.34 -0.34 17.35
CA ARG A 400 -17.54 -0.96 18.68
C ARG A 400 -18.24 -2.32 18.59
N SER A 401 -19.26 -2.47 17.74
CA SER A 401 -19.94 -3.75 17.56
C SER A 401 -19.04 -4.81 16.91
N LEU A 402 -17.94 -4.40 16.28
CA LEU A 402 -16.97 -5.24 15.61
C LEU A 402 -15.68 -5.49 16.45
N ALA A 403 -15.68 -5.18 17.73
CA ALA A 403 -14.50 -5.31 18.60
C ALA A 403 -13.89 -6.72 18.59
N GLU A 404 -14.71 -7.76 18.47
CA GLU A 404 -14.29 -9.17 18.43
C GLU A 404 -13.40 -9.52 17.21
N LEU A 405 -13.40 -8.68 16.17
CA LEU A 405 -12.55 -8.87 14.97
C LEU A 405 -11.07 -8.55 15.20
N SER A 406 -10.74 -7.84 16.29
CA SER A 406 -9.35 -7.44 16.56
C SER A 406 -8.40 -8.64 16.49
N GLY A 407 -7.30 -8.48 15.74
CA GLY A 407 -6.31 -9.53 15.52
C GLY A 407 -6.73 -10.65 14.56
N SER A 408 -7.89 -10.56 13.89
CA SER A 408 -8.27 -11.51 12.83
C SER A 408 -7.54 -11.23 11.53
N VAL A 409 -7.40 -12.24 10.66
CA VAL A 409 -6.70 -12.14 9.38
C VAL A 409 -7.64 -12.38 8.20
N VAL A 410 -7.32 -11.83 7.04
CA VAL A 410 -8.08 -12.06 5.80
C VAL A 410 -7.86 -13.50 5.32
N THR A 411 -8.95 -14.15 4.89
CA THR A 411 -8.94 -15.53 4.39
C THR A 411 -9.77 -15.67 3.13
N GLY A 412 -9.40 -16.63 2.27
CA GLY A 412 -10.15 -17.05 1.10
C GLY A 412 -11.08 -18.24 1.38
N SER A 413 -11.62 -18.83 0.32
CA SER A 413 -12.55 -19.96 0.40
C SER A 413 -11.92 -21.24 0.98
N SER A 414 -10.61 -21.40 0.82
CA SER A 414 -9.83 -22.53 1.37
C SER A 414 -9.47 -22.38 2.85
N GLY A 415 -9.76 -21.24 3.49
CA GLY A 415 -9.32 -20.89 4.84
C GLY A 415 -8.00 -20.09 4.89
N GLN A 416 -7.40 -19.83 3.73
CA GLN A 416 -6.27 -18.93 3.53
C GLN A 416 -6.48 -18.14 2.22
N VAL A 417 -5.67 -17.12 1.96
CA VAL A 417 -5.67 -16.42 0.67
C VAL A 417 -4.95 -17.31 -0.35
N ASP A 418 -5.62 -17.68 -1.43
CA ASP A 418 -5.11 -18.62 -2.45
C ASP A 418 -4.30 -17.94 -3.57
N VAL A 419 -4.40 -16.62 -3.71
CA VAL A 419 -3.84 -15.85 -4.82
C VAL A 419 -2.86 -14.79 -4.34
N ALA A 420 -1.68 -14.73 -4.95
CA ALA A 420 -0.75 -13.62 -4.78
C ALA A 420 -0.57 -12.84 -6.11
N ILE A 421 -0.46 -11.52 -6.00
CA ILE A 421 -0.08 -10.62 -7.09
C ILE A 421 1.30 -10.07 -6.74
N LEU A 422 2.27 -10.21 -7.65
CA LEU A 422 3.62 -9.70 -7.41
C LEU A 422 3.67 -8.18 -7.59
N HIS A 423 4.37 -7.52 -6.67
CA HIS A 423 4.61 -6.09 -6.70
C HIS A 423 5.98 -5.77 -6.10
N ASP A 424 7.02 -5.90 -6.91
CA ASP A 424 8.39 -5.54 -6.54
C ASP A 424 8.65 -4.06 -6.81
N THR A 425 9.17 -3.35 -5.82
CA THR A 425 9.46 -1.92 -5.91
C THR A 425 10.48 -1.61 -7.02
N ASP A 426 11.56 -2.40 -7.12
CA ASP A 426 12.58 -2.26 -8.17
C ASP A 426 11.99 -2.46 -9.57
N ALA A 427 11.10 -3.45 -9.76
CA ALA A 427 10.45 -3.69 -11.04
C ALA A 427 9.56 -2.50 -11.46
N ARG A 428 8.86 -1.92 -10.50
CA ARG A 428 8.07 -0.70 -10.72
C ARG A 428 8.97 0.46 -11.10
N TRP A 429 9.98 0.80 -10.28
CA TRP A 429 10.87 1.92 -10.55
C TRP A 429 11.58 1.79 -11.88
N ALA A 430 12.14 0.60 -12.19
CA ALA A 430 12.78 0.37 -13.47
C ALA A 430 11.81 0.52 -14.65
N SER A 431 10.56 0.09 -14.52
CA SER A 431 9.55 0.24 -15.56
C SER A 431 9.05 1.68 -15.78
N GLU A 432 9.31 2.58 -14.83
CA GLU A 432 8.97 4.01 -14.89
C GLU A 432 10.13 4.88 -15.40
N LEU A 433 11.32 4.30 -15.69
CA LEU A 433 12.46 5.02 -16.24
C LEU A 433 12.22 5.47 -17.69
N ASP A 434 13.07 6.39 -18.16
CA ASP A 434 13.01 6.90 -19.53
C ASP A 434 13.31 5.83 -20.60
N SER A 435 12.90 6.10 -21.83
CA SER A 435 13.31 5.38 -23.06
C SER A 435 12.75 3.95 -23.18
N HIS A 436 11.60 3.66 -22.59
CA HIS A 436 10.87 2.41 -22.83
C HIS A 436 10.17 2.37 -24.19
N PRO A 437 9.82 1.16 -24.70
CA PRO A 437 9.14 1.01 -25.99
C PRO A 437 7.77 1.68 -26.09
N SER A 438 7.08 1.93 -24.96
CA SER A 438 5.78 2.60 -24.89
C SER A 438 5.64 3.39 -23.62
N VAL A 439 5.04 4.58 -23.70
CA VAL A 439 4.63 5.40 -22.55
C VAL A 439 3.30 4.93 -21.95
N ASP A 440 2.56 4.07 -22.67
CA ASP A 440 1.25 3.56 -22.25
C ASP A 440 1.34 2.27 -21.43
N ALA A 441 2.51 1.60 -21.45
CA ALA A 441 2.75 0.41 -20.65
C ALA A 441 3.09 0.82 -19.19
N SER A 442 2.24 0.45 -18.24
CA SER A 442 2.36 0.82 -16.83
C SER A 442 2.23 -0.39 -15.91
N ASN A 443 3.28 -0.64 -15.11
CA ASN A 443 3.28 -1.71 -14.11
C ASN A 443 2.11 -1.55 -13.13
N ILE A 444 1.89 -0.34 -12.60
CA ILE A 444 0.78 -0.06 -11.68
C ILE A 444 -0.58 -0.33 -12.34
N ALA A 445 -0.78 0.13 -13.57
CA ALA A 445 -2.04 -0.06 -14.27
C ALA A 445 -2.32 -1.54 -14.53
N GLU A 446 -1.30 -2.33 -14.92
CA GLU A 446 -1.45 -3.77 -15.16
C GLU A 446 -1.67 -4.53 -13.85
N THR A 447 -0.94 -4.20 -12.79
CA THR A 447 -1.14 -4.74 -11.44
C THR A 447 -2.57 -4.52 -10.95
N ARG A 448 -3.08 -3.29 -11.07
CA ARG A 448 -4.46 -2.95 -10.70
C ARG A 448 -5.50 -3.68 -11.56
N ARG A 449 -5.24 -3.85 -12.86
CA ARG A 449 -6.13 -4.58 -13.77
C ARG A 449 -6.36 -6.02 -13.31
N TRP A 450 -5.30 -6.72 -12.92
CA TRP A 450 -5.38 -8.08 -12.38
C TRP A 450 -6.07 -8.11 -11.02
N HIS A 451 -5.72 -7.19 -10.12
CA HIS A 451 -6.40 -7.08 -8.84
C HIS A 451 -7.91 -6.82 -9.03
N ASP A 452 -8.29 -5.89 -9.90
CA ASP A 452 -9.69 -5.59 -10.22
C ASP A 452 -10.46 -6.81 -10.77
N ALA A 453 -9.79 -7.68 -11.53
CA ALA A 453 -10.42 -8.89 -12.04
C ALA A 453 -10.73 -9.88 -10.90
N PHE A 454 -9.80 -10.10 -9.96
CA PHE A 454 -10.04 -10.92 -8.76
C PHE A 454 -11.05 -10.27 -7.83
N TYR A 455 -10.98 -8.97 -7.64
CA TYR A 455 -11.96 -8.21 -6.84
C TYR A 455 -13.38 -8.46 -7.35
N ARG A 456 -13.62 -8.30 -8.65
CA ARG A 456 -14.94 -8.55 -9.26
C ARG A 456 -15.39 -10.01 -9.17
N ALA A 457 -14.45 -10.93 -9.14
CA ALA A 457 -14.72 -12.35 -8.97
C ALA A 457 -14.98 -12.75 -7.49
N GLY A 458 -14.83 -11.83 -6.52
CA GLY A 458 -14.96 -12.14 -5.09
C GLY A 458 -13.86 -13.06 -4.56
N ILE A 459 -12.65 -12.96 -5.13
CA ILE A 459 -11.49 -13.77 -4.76
C ILE A 459 -10.48 -12.86 -4.04
N PRO A 460 -10.23 -13.04 -2.73
CA PRO A 460 -9.22 -12.32 -2.00
C PRO A 460 -7.81 -12.55 -2.56
N THR A 461 -6.99 -11.50 -2.60
CA THR A 461 -5.61 -11.55 -3.09
C THR A 461 -4.66 -10.93 -2.07
N ASP A 462 -3.44 -11.45 -1.99
CA ASP A 462 -2.32 -10.82 -1.30
C ASP A 462 -1.36 -10.20 -2.32
N PHE A 463 -0.65 -9.16 -1.91
CA PHE A 463 0.55 -8.71 -2.62
C PHE A 463 1.80 -9.34 -2.02
N ARG A 464 2.76 -9.73 -2.89
CA ARG A 464 4.03 -10.34 -2.50
C ARG A 464 5.16 -9.86 -3.40
N GLN A 465 6.40 -10.07 -2.94
CA GLN A 465 7.59 -9.90 -3.77
C GLN A 465 7.99 -11.22 -4.44
N SER A 466 8.67 -11.14 -5.58
CA SER A 466 9.12 -12.30 -6.34
C SER A 466 10.10 -13.22 -5.58
N THR A 467 10.76 -12.70 -4.55
CA THR A 467 11.74 -13.43 -3.73
C THR A 467 11.16 -14.01 -2.44
N GLU A 468 9.89 -13.71 -2.10
CA GLU A 468 9.24 -14.23 -0.89
C GLU A 468 8.81 -15.69 -1.04
N ASP A 469 8.46 -16.33 0.07
CA ASP A 469 7.87 -17.67 0.06
C ASP A 469 6.45 -17.64 -0.54
N LEU A 470 6.28 -18.34 -1.66
CA LEU A 470 5.03 -18.43 -2.41
C LEU A 470 4.33 -19.79 -2.27
N ALA A 471 4.90 -20.74 -1.52
CA ALA A 471 4.40 -22.11 -1.45
C ALA A 471 2.96 -22.23 -0.91
N GLY A 472 2.48 -21.24 -0.14
CA GLY A 472 1.10 -21.18 0.38
C GLY A 472 0.05 -20.80 -0.66
N TYR A 473 0.44 -20.22 -1.79
CA TYR A 473 -0.50 -19.74 -2.82
C TYR A 473 -0.72 -20.79 -3.90
N ARG A 474 -1.95 -20.92 -4.40
CA ARG A 474 -2.29 -21.78 -5.53
C ARG A 474 -2.02 -21.10 -6.86
N LEU A 475 -2.17 -19.78 -6.89
CA LEU A 475 -2.00 -18.95 -8.08
C LEU A 475 -1.18 -17.71 -7.73
N VAL A 476 -0.16 -17.45 -8.56
CA VAL A 476 0.66 -16.24 -8.51
C VAL A 476 0.53 -15.51 -9.84
N VAL A 477 0.35 -14.19 -9.81
CA VAL A 477 0.33 -13.33 -10.98
C VAL A 477 1.51 -12.37 -10.92
N ALA A 478 2.29 -12.30 -11.98
CA ALA A 478 3.43 -11.38 -12.17
C ALA A 478 3.10 -10.34 -13.25
N PRO A 479 2.37 -9.24 -12.89
CA PRO A 479 1.96 -8.25 -13.85
C PRO A 479 3.14 -7.36 -14.24
N MET A 480 3.54 -7.37 -15.50
CA MET A 480 4.58 -6.50 -16.04
C MET A 480 5.81 -6.41 -15.11
N GLN A 481 6.28 -7.58 -14.68
CA GLN A 481 7.45 -7.76 -13.81
C GLN A 481 8.74 -7.48 -14.60
N TYR A 482 8.90 -6.22 -15.05
CA TYR A 482 9.93 -5.79 -15.99
C TYR A 482 11.33 -6.18 -15.54
N LEU A 483 11.74 -5.77 -14.34
CA LEU A 483 12.95 -6.18 -13.68
C LEU A 483 12.69 -7.41 -12.81
N VAL A 484 13.49 -8.43 -12.94
CA VAL A 484 13.51 -9.57 -12.03
C VAL A 484 14.95 -10.00 -11.76
N THR A 485 15.27 -10.22 -10.48
CA THR A 485 16.57 -10.76 -10.10
C THR A 485 16.67 -12.24 -10.46
N ASP A 486 17.89 -12.78 -10.59
CA ASP A 486 18.07 -14.22 -10.80
C ASP A 486 17.45 -15.05 -9.66
N ALA A 487 17.53 -14.56 -8.42
CA ALA A 487 16.89 -15.20 -7.26
C ALA A 487 15.36 -15.21 -7.38
N GLY A 488 14.74 -14.09 -7.78
CA GLY A 488 13.29 -14.02 -8.02
C GLY A 488 12.84 -14.94 -9.15
N ALA A 489 13.56 -14.94 -10.28
CA ALA A 489 13.26 -15.83 -11.39
C ALA A 489 13.35 -17.31 -10.99
N ALA A 490 14.40 -17.70 -10.27
CA ALA A 490 14.59 -19.06 -9.77
C ALA A 490 13.50 -19.47 -8.76
N ASN A 491 13.08 -18.54 -7.88
CA ASN A 491 11.99 -18.77 -6.92
C ASN A 491 10.67 -19.05 -7.64
N LEU A 492 10.32 -18.25 -8.65
CA LEU A 492 9.11 -18.43 -9.45
C LEU A 492 9.14 -19.74 -10.26
N GLU A 493 10.29 -20.10 -10.83
CA GLU A 493 10.44 -21.39 -11.50
C GLU A 493 10.26 -22.56 -10.52
N ALA A 494 10.86 -22.49 -9.34
CA ALA A 494 10.74 -23.52 -8.29
C ALA A 494 9.27 -23.64 -7.82
N TYR A 495 8.57 -22.54 -7.63
CA TYR A 495 7.15 -22.50 -7.28
C TYR A 495 6.30 -23.25 -8.31
N VAL A 496 6.48 -22.97 -9.61
CA VAL A 496 5.72 -23.67 -10.66
C VAL A 496 6.06 -25.15 -10.70
N ARG A 497 7.37 -25.51 -10.64
CA ARG A 497 7.79 -26.90 -10.67
C ARG A 497 7.25 -27.73 -9.50
N ALA A 498 7.01 -27.09 -8.35
CA ALA A 498 6.41 -27.71 -7.17
C ALA A 498 4.88 -27.89 -7.26
N GLY A 499 4.23 -27.33 -8.28
CA GLY A 499 2.79 -27.50 -8.51
C GLY A 499 1.99 -26.19 -8.50
N GLY A 500 2.62 -25.05 -8.29
CA GLY A 500 1.99 -23.74 -8.35
C GLY A 500 1.57 -23.34 -9.77
N HIS A 501 0.62 -22.41 -9.87
CA HIS A 501 0.19 -21.80 -11.11
C HIS A 501 0.72 -20.36 -11.19
N LEU A 502 1.42 -20.00 -12.27
CA LEU A 502 2.00 -18.67 -12.46
C LEU A 502 1.46 -18.03 -13.72
N VAL A 503 0.97 -16.81 -13.62
CA VAL A 503 0.68 -15.96 -14.77
C VAL A 503 1.76 -14.90 -14.88
N VAL A 504 2.36 -14.77 -16.06
CA VAL A 504 3.31 -13.70 -16.39
C VAL A 504 2.72 -12.88 -17.51
N THR A 505 2.68 -11.56 -17.38
CA THR A 505 2.19 -10.69 -18.44
C THR A 505 3.32 -10.14 -19.30
N TYR A 506 2.97 -9.52 -20.40
CA TYR A 506 3.92 -8.88 -21.33
C TYR A 506 4.92 -7.99 -20.59
N PHE A 507 6.06 -7.72 -21.23
CA PHE A 507 7.13 -6.86 -20.73
C PHE A 507 7.64 -7.27 -19.33
N SER A 508 7.65 -8.58 -19.03
CA SER A 508 8.19 -9.16 -17.79
C SER A 508 9.51 -9.87 -18.02
N GLY A 509 10.41 -9.86 -17.01
CA GLY A 509 11.69 -10.55 -17.05
C GLY A 509 12.62 -10.04 -18.15
N ILE A 510 12.51 -8.78 -18.51
CA ILE A 510 13.27 -8.14 -19.60
C ILE A 510 14.69 -7.84 -19.16
N VAL A 511 14.84 -7.29 -17.93
CA VAL A 511 16.13 -6.84 -17.39
C VAL A 511 16.48 -7.53 -16.07
N ASP A 512 17.77 -7.49 -15.73
CA ASP A 512 18.31 -7.91 -14.43
C ASP A 512 18.24 -6.76 -13.40
N GLU A 513 18.84 -6.97 -12.22
CA GLU A 513 18.87 -5.99 -11.11
C GLU A 513 19.65 -4.70 -11.41
N ASN A 514 20.39 -4.67 -12.51
CA ASN A 514 21.13 -3.49 -12.99
C ASN A 514 20.46 -2.84 -14.20
N ASP A 515 19.23 -3.20 -14.51
CA ASP A 515 18.50 -2.77 -15.71
C ASP A 515 19.20 -3.15 -17.02
N HIS A 516 19.97 -4.24 -17.03
CA HIS A 516 20.56 -4.80 -18.23
C HIS A 516 19.62 -5.80 -18.89
N ILE A 517 19.40 -5.63 -20.20
CA ILE A 517 18.56 -6.53 -20.99
C ILE A 517 19.13 -7.95 -20.96
N ARG A 518 18.29 -8.92 -20.62
CA ARG A 518 18.61 -10.35 -20.70
C ARG A 518 18.64 -10.80 -22.14
N LEU A 519 19.79 -11.24 -22.62
CA LEU A 519 20.01 -11.60 -24.00
C LEU A 519 19.36 -12.94 -24.38
N GLY A 520 18.96 -13.08 -25.63
CA GLY A 520 18.49 -14.33 -26.23
C GLY A 520 17.09 -14.28 -26.80
N SER A 521 16.09 -13.99 -26.04
CA SER A 521 14.68 -13.80 -26.43
C SER A 521 13.89 -13.19 -25.30
N TYR A 522 12.69 -12.73 -25.57
CA TYR A 522 11.78 -12.26 -24.53
C TYR A 522 10.73 -13.33 -24.19
N PRO A 523 10.19 -13.31 -22.98
CA PRO A 523 10.72 -12.66 -21.78
C PRO A 523 11.98 -13.37 -21.29
N GLY A 524 13.12 -12.65 -21.17
CA GLY A 524 14.45 -13.23 -20.99
C GLY A 524 14.58 -14.19 -19.80
N ALA A 525 14.10 -13.76 -18.63
CA ALA A 525 14.15 -14.56 -17.41
C ALA A 525 13.18 -15.76 -17.42
N PHE A 526 12.12 -15.73 -18.21
CA PHE A 526 11.00 -16.66 -18.13
C PHE A 526 10.76 -17.48 -19.39
N SER A 527 11.49 -17.24 -20.48
CA SER A 527 11.24 -17.88 -21.79
C SER A 527 11.15 -19.41 -21.73
N ALA A 528 12.04 -20.06 -20.99
CA ALA A 528 12.05 -21.50 -20.83
C ALA A 528 10.85 -22.00 -19.99
N LEU A 529 10.56 -21.34 -18.88
CA LEU A 529 9.43 -21.66 -18.00
C LEU A 529 8.09 -21.51 -18.73
N LEU A 530 7.95 -20.42 -19.50
CA LEU A 530 6.73 -20.10 -20.24
C LEU A 530 6.59 -20.89 -21.54
N GLY A 531 7.66 -21.51 -22.03
CA GLY A 531 7.68 -22.26 -23.29
C GLY A 531 7.42 -21.37 -24.52
N VAL A 532 7.89 -20.12 -24.49
CA VAL A 532 7.72 -19.13 -25.54
C VAL A 532 9.06 -18.50 -25.94
N ARG A 533 9.10 -17.91 -27.13
CA ARG A 533 10.20 -17.10 -27.63
C ARG A 533 9.65 -15.92 -28.39
N MET A 534 9.66 -14.74 -27.75
CA MET A 534 9.30 -13.48 -28.39
C MET A 534 10.57 -12.81 -28.95
N GLU A 535 10.43 -12.18 -30.09
CA GLU A 535 11.52 -11.65 -30.90
C GLU A 535 11.52 -10.13 -30.95
N GLU A 536 10.32 -9.51 -30.99
CA GLU A 536 10.16 -8.08 -31.17
C GLU A 536 8.88 -7.57 -30.51
N PHE A 537 8.93 -6.33 -29.98
CA PHE A 537 7.78 -5.66 -29.38
C PHE A 537 7.04 -4.82 -30.43
N PHE A 538 5.73 -4.88 -30.40
CA PHE A 538 4.82 -4.06 -31.22
C PHE A 538 3.83 -3.33 -30.31
N PRO A 539 4.25 -2.25 -29.63
CA PRO A 539 3.32 -1.41 -28.87
C PRO A 539 2.21 -0.87 -29.78
N LEU A 540 1.00 -0.82 -29.23
CA LEU A 540 -0.15 -0.21 -29.90
C LEU A 540 -0.30 1.23 -29.42
N CYS A 541 -0.70 2.12 -30.33
CA CYS A 541 -1.03 3.49 -29.97
C CYS A 541 -2.30 3.56 -29.10
N ALA A 542 -2.44 4.63 -28.33
CA ALA A 542 -3.62 4.85 -27.50
C ALA A 542 -4.91 4.74 -28.33
N GLY A 543 -5.83 3.88 -27.90
CA GLY A 543 -7.09 3.60 -28.55
C GLY A 543 -7.04 2.54 -29.67
N GLU A 544 -5.87 2.05 -30.05
CA GLU A 544 -5.75 0.90 -30.95
C GLU A 544 -5.98 -0.42 -30.20
N SER A 545 -6.50 -1.39 -30.92
CA SER A 545 -6.70 -2.76 -30.46
C SER A 545 -6.51 -3.75 -31.58
N VAL A 546 -6.18 -4.99 -31.25
CA VAL A 546 -6.10 -6.10 -32.19
C VAL A 546 -7.04 -7.20 -31.76
N ARG A 547 -7.65 -7.86 -32.74
CA ARG A 547 -8.49 -9.03 -32.51
C ARG A 547 -7.62 -10.24 -32.20
N LEU A 548 -8.10 -11.06 -31.26
CA LEU A 548 -7.49 -12.32 -30.86
C LEU A 548 -8.41 -13.47 -31.25
N SER A 549 -7.82 -14.66 -31.50
CA SER A 549 -8.58 -15.87 -31.80
C SER A 549 -9.35 -16.43 -30.57
N GLY A 550 -9.10 -15.91 -29.38
CA GLY A 550 -9.78 -16.17 -28.12
C GLY A 550 -9.64 -14.98 -27.19
N PHE A 551 -10.49 -14.84 -26.16
CA PHE A 551 -10.48 -13.75 -25.17
C PHE A 551 -10.71 -12.35 -25.77
N GLY A 552 -11.29 -12.24 -26.96
CA GLY A 552 -11.75 -11.00 -27.59
C GLY A 552 -10.64 -10.16 -28.22
N ALA A 553 -10.19 -9.11 -27.55
CA ALA A 553 -9.23 -8.16 -28.11
C ALA A 553 -8.10 -7.82 -27.13
N GLY A 554 -6.91 -7.53 -27.70
CA GLY A 554 -5.77 -6.98 -27.01
C GLY A 554 -5.54 -5.50 -27.33
N SER A 555 -4.92 -4.76 -26.41
CA SER A 555 -4.57 -3.35 -26.55
C SER A 555 -3.22 -3.05 -25.91
N CYS A 556 -2.72 -1.83 -26.04
CA CYS A 556 -1.47 -1.32 -25.47
C CYS A 556 -0.22 -2.03 -26.00
N TRP A 557 -0.18 -3.36 -26.07
CA TRP A 557 1.02 -4.13 -26.33
C TRP A 557 0.75 -5.38 -27.15
N ASN A 558 1.64 -5.69 -28.08
CA ASN A 558 1.73 -6.93 -28.83
C ASN A 558 3.18 -7.38 -28.95
N GLU A 559 3.41 -8.64 -29.28
CA GLU A 559 4.73 -9.21 -29.49
C GLU A 559 4.74 -10.14 -30.70
N LEU A 560 5.79 -10.05 -31.51
CA LEU A 560 6.09 -11.02 -32.52
C LEU A 560 6.86 -12.18 -31.90
N GLY A 561 6.37 -13.41 -32.10
CA GLY A 561 7.04 -14.57 -31.53
C GLY A 561 6.32 -15.88 -31.79
N ARG A 562 6.78 -16.92 -31.12
CA ARG A 562 6.26 -18.28 -31.24
C ARG A 562 6.36 -19.05 -29.92
N THR A 563 5.63 -20.14 -29.83
CA THR A 563 5.81 -21.13 -28.77
C THR A 563 6.98 -22.07 -29.07
N THR A 564 7.57 -22.60 -28.02
CA THR A 564 8.54 -23.70 -28.06
C THR A 564 7.93 -24.98 -27.51
N THR A 565 7.35 -24.91 -26.32
CA THR A 565 6.70 -26.04 -25.64
C THR A 565 5.27 -25.70 -25.20
N ALA A 566 4.89 -24.40 -25.18
CA ALA A 566 3.59 -23.97 -24.70
C ALA A 566 2.47 -24.27 -25.70
N GLU A 567 1.30 -24.56 -25.18
CA GLU A 567 0.02 -24.54 -25.89
C GLU A 567 -0.44 -23.11 -26.14
N VAL A 568 -0.92 -22.80 -27.33
CA VAL A 568 -1.52 -21.51 -27.67
C VAL A 568 -3.01 -21.55 -27.29
N LEU A 569 -3.43 -20.71 -26.35
CA LEU A 569 -4.84 -20.54 -25.98
C LEU A 569 -5.52 -19.46 -26.83
N ALA A 570 -4.76 -18.43 -27.23
CA ALA A 570 -5.19 -17.41 -28.20
C ALA A 570 -3.99 -16.88 -28.99
N ALA A 571 -4.21 -16.58 -30.26
CA ALA A 571 -3.25 -15.96 -31.18
C ALA A 571 -3.73 -14.55 -31.55
N ILE A 572 -2.82 -13.70 -32.00
CA ILE A 572 -3.11 -12.40 -32.61
C ILE A 572 -3.60 -12.65 -34.04
N ASP A 573 -4.79 -12.16 -34.40
CA ASP A 573 -5.41 -12.44 -35.70
C ASP A 573 -5.07 -11.40 -36.77
N GLU A 574 -4.54 -10.25 -36.41
CA GLU A 574 -4.31 -9.14 -37.33
C GLU A 574 -3.08 -8.30 -36.96
N GLY A 575 -2.66 -7.44 -37.88
CA GLY A 575 -1.53 -6.55 -37.71
C GLY A 575 -0.18 -7.21 -37.95
N PRO A 576 0.95 -6.52 -37.63
CA PRO A 576 2.29 -7.00 -37.92
C PRO A 576 2.68 -8.28 -37.14
N ALA A 577 2.08 -8.49 -35.98
CA ALA A 577 2.31 -9.68 -35.15
C ALA A 577 1.27 -10.80 -35.37
N ALA A 578 0.48 -10.74 -36.45
CA ALA A 578 -0.54 -11.76 -36.74
C ALA A 578 0.07 -13.18 -36.76
N GLY A 579 -0.62 -14.13 -36.15
CA GLY A 579 -0.18 -15.51 -35.96
C GLY A 579 0.70 -15.73 -34.72
N SER A 580 1.18 -14.69 -34.06
CA SER A 580 1.92 -14.80 -32.80
C SER A 580 1.01 -15.18 -31.64
N PRO A 581 1.52 -15.91 -30.63
CA PRO A 581 0.73 -16.27 -29.46
C PRO A 581 0.42 -15.02 -28.62
N ALA A 582 -0.85 -14.81 -28.29
CA ALA A 582 -1.32 -13.76 -27.39
C ALA A 582 -1.50 -14.28 -25.96
N VAL A 583 -2.02 -15.50 -25.81
CA VAL A 583 -2.17 -16.18 -24.52
C VAL A 583 -1.69 -17.60 -24.66
N THR A 584 -0.82 -18.06 -23.76
CA THR A 584 -0.31 -19.43 -23.78
C THR A 584 -0.38 -20.10 -22.42
N ARG A 585 -0.27 -21.42 -22.41
CA ARG A 585 -0.16 -22.25 -21.22
C ARG A 585 0.96 -23.26 -21.40
N ASN A 586 1.90 -23.35 -20.47
CA ASN A 586 2.98 -24.33 -20.47
C ASN A 586 2.95 -25.19 -19.20
N HIS A 587 3.37 -26.44 -19.32
CA HIS A 587 3.55 -27.34 -18.19
C HIS A 587 5.01 -27.33 -17.77
N ALA A 588 5.27 -27.14 -16.46
CA ALA A 588 6.60 -27.20 -15.89
C ALA A 588 6.57 -27.92 -14.53
N GLY A 589 7.20 -29.08 -14.45
CA GLY A 589 7.06 -29.93 -13.25
C GLY A 589 5.63 -30.37 -13.04
N SER A 590 5.07 -30.10 -11.84
CA SER A 590 3.67 -30.40 -11.50
C SER A 590 2.71 -29.22 -11.70
N GLY A 591 3.23 -28.03 -12.02
CA GLY A 591 2.48 -26.79 -12.16
C GLY A 591 2.30 -26.34 -13.60
N ARG A 592 1.76 -25.12 -13.73
CA ARG A 592 1.49 -24.48 -15.03
C ARG A 592 1.95 -23.02 -15.01
N ALA A 593 2.49 -22.59 -16.14
CA ALA A 593 2.86 -21.21 -16.39
C ALA A 593 2.05 -20.66 -17.57
N TYR A 594 1.45 -19.50 -17.39
CA TYR A 594 0.67 -18.80 -18.41
C TYR A 594 1.43 -17.55 -18.84
N TYR A 595 1.39 -17.23 -20.12
CA TYR A 595 1.91 -15.97 -20.65
C TYR A 595 0.80 -15.20 -21.35
N VAL A 596 0.70 -13.91 -21.04
CA VAL A 596 -0.28 -12.98 -21.62
C VAL A 596 0.49 -11.85 -22.30
N ALA A 597 0.63 -11.92 -23.62
CA ALA A 597 1.49 -11.05 -24.44
C ALA A 597 0.80 -9.72 -24.86
N THR A 598 -0.29 -9.35 -24.22
CA THR A 598 -1.07 -8.13 -24.51
C THR A 598 -1.92 -7.74 -23.31
N THR A 599 -2.42 -6.50 -23.30
CA THR A 599 -3.47 -6.09 -22.35
C THR A 599 -4.84 -6.55 -22.83
N LEU A 600 -5.44 -7.54 -22.17
CA LEU A 600 -6.76 -8.05 -22.51
C LEU A 600 -7.86 -7.04 -22.13
N ALA A 601 -8.90 -6.97 -22.96
CA ALA A 601 -10.12 -6.28 -22.58
C ALA A 601 -10.77 -6.93 -21.34
N PRO A 602 -11.53 -6.17 -20.50
CA PRO A 602 -12.05 -6.67 -19.21
C PRO A 602 -12.85 -7.98 -19.31
N ALA A 603 -13.63 -8.18 -20.39
CA ALA A 603 -14.39 -9.41 -20.61
C ALA A 603 -13.47 -10.61 -20.89
N GLY A 604 -12.48 -10.43 -21.76
CA GLY A 604 -11.50 -11.48 -22.08
C GLY A 604 -10.60 -11.83 -20.88
N LEU A 605 -10.22 -10.82 -20.07
CA LEU A 605 -9.49 -11.07 -18.83
C LEU A 605 -10.34 -11.88 -17.84
N GLY A 606 -11.64 -11.58 -17.73
CA GLY A 606 -12.56 -12.36 -16.87
C GLY A 606 -12.71 -13.80 -17.35
N GLU A 607 -12.78 -14.04 -18.65
CA GLU A 607 -12.84 -15.40 -19.24
C GLU A 607 -11.53 -16.18 -18.95
N LEU A 608 -10.37 -15.55 -19.19
CA LEU A 608 -9.07 -16.14 -18.90
C LEU A 608 -8.92 -16.43 -17.38
N LEU A 609 -9.34 -15.49 -16.53
CA LEU A 609 -9.32 -15.67 -15.07
C LEU A 609 -10.13 -16.90 -14.64
N GLY A 610 -11.32 -17.09 -15.19
CA GLY A 610 -12.16 -18.27 -14.94
C GLY A 610 -11.43 -19.58 -15.28
N LEU A 611 -10.75 -19.63 -16.44
CA LEU A 611 -9.95 -20.79 -16.85
C LEU A 611 -8.79 -21.04 -15.87
N ILE A 612 -8.02 -20.00 -15.54
CA ILE A 612 -6.84 -20.15 -14.66
C ILE A 612 -7.27 -20.54 -13.23
N CYS A 613 -8.34 -19.94 -12.71
CA CYS A 613 -8.87 -20.28 -11.39
C CYS A 613 -9.37 -21.73 -11.33
N ALA A 614 -10.02 -22.22 -12.39
CA ALA A 614 -10.43 -23.63 -12.48
C ALA A 614 -9.21 -24.57 -12.49
N ASP A 615 -8.16 -24.25 -13.27
CA ASP A 615 -6.92 -25.01 -13.31
C ASP A 615 -6.19 -25.02 -11.95
N ALA A 616 -6.18 -23.90 -11.22
CA ALA A 616 -5.55 -23.74 -9.92
C ALA A 616 -6.44 -24.15 -8.73
N ALA A 617 -7.68 -24.57 -8.96
CA ALA A 617 -8.69 -24.86 -7.94
C ALA A 617 -8.94 -23.69 -6.96
N VAL A 618 -8.86 -22.45 -7.47
CA VAL A 618 -9.21 -21.23 -6.73
C VAL A 618 -10.71 -20.96 -6.86
N GLN A 619 -11.37 -20.68 -5.73
CA GLN A 619 -12.81 -20.46 -5.69
C GLN A 619 -13.13 -19.11 -5.05
N PRO A 620 -14.18 -18.40 -5.51
CA PRO A 620 -14.66 -17.19 -4.85
C PRO A 620 -15.25 -17.50 -3.45
N LEU A 621 -15.32 -16.47 -2.61
CA LEU A 621 -15.99 -16.57 -1.31
C LEU A 621 -17.50 -16.78 -1.44
N VAL A 622 -18.11 -16.14 -2.43
CA VAL A 622 -19.52 -16.28 -2.79
C VAL A 622 -19.59 -16.49 -4.30
N PRO A 623 -20.17 -17.63 -4.77
CA PRO A 623 -20.39 -17.85 -6.20
C PRO A 623 -21.32 -16.79 -6.81
N ASP A 624 -21.14 -16.52 -8.09
CA ASP A 624 -22.01 -15.63 -8.89
C ASP A 624 -22.25 -14.27 -8.24
N LEU A 625 -21.18 -13.64 -7.74
CA LEU A 625 -21.26 -12.37 -7.02
C LEU A 625 -21.87 -11.28 -7.91
N PRO A 626 -22.96 -10.59 -7.48
CA PRO A 626 -23.55 -9.51 -8.25
C PRO A 626 -22.58 -8.38 -8.52
N ALA A 627 -22.68 -7.74 -9.71
CA ALA A 627 -21.83 -6.63 -10.07
C ALA A 627 -21.95 -5.46 -9.06
N GLY A 628 -20.82 -4.90 -8.68
CA GLY A 628 -20.76 -3.82 -7.68
C GLY A 628 -20.85 -4.28 -6.22
N VAL A 629 -20.94 -5.59 -5.97
CA VAL A 629 -20.87 -6.14 -4.62
C VAL A 629 -19.45 -6.60 -4.32
N GLU A 630 -18.94 -6.24 -3.15
CA GLU A 630 -17.68 -6.71 -2.61
C GLU A 630 -17.94 -7.69 -1.46
N VAL A 631 -17.20 -8.79 -1.45
CA VAL A 631 -17.20 -9.74 -0.35
C VAL A 631 -15.77 -10.04 0.07
N THR A 632 -15.49 -9.89 1.36
CA THR A 632 -14.20 -10.21 1.98
C THR A 632 -14.45 -10.97 3.27
N ARG A 633 -13.54 -11.84 3.69
CA ARG A 633 -13.67 -12.59 4.94
C ARG A 633 -12.43 -12.40 5.81
N ARG A 634 -12.68 -12.17 7.09
CA ARG A 634 -11.66 -12.26 8.15
C ARG A 634 -11.97 -13.47 9.02
N SER A 635 -10.91 -14.11 9.56
CA SER A 635 -11.05 -15.31 10.39
C SER A 635 -10.12 -15.28 11.59
N LYS A 636 -10.58 -15.81 12.71
CA LYS A 636 -9.80 -16.01 13.94
C LYS A 636 -10.44 -17.08 14.79
N ASP A 637 -9.66 -18.02 15.32
CA ASP A 637 -10.08 -19.03 16.31
C ASP A 637 -11.37 -19.80 15.93
N GLY A 638 -11.52 -20.14 14.63
CA GLY A 638 -12.69 -20.89 14.13
C GLY A 638 -13.95 -20.04 13.95
N THR A 639 -13.84 -18.73 14.04
CA THR A 639 -14.92 -17.78 13.72
C THR A 639 -14.57 -17.04 12.43
N ASP A 640 -15.56 -16.92 11.56
CA ASP A 640 -15.48 -16.18 10.31
C ASP A 640 -16.37 -14.93 10.38
N TRP A 641 -15.88 -13.82 9.87
CA TRP A 641 -16.62 -12.58 9.66
C TRP A 641 -16.58 -12.22 8.17
N THR A 642 -17.72 -12.38 7.51
CA THR A 642 -17.87 -12.07 6.09
C THR A 642 -18.42 -10.65 5.93
N PHE A 643 -17.60 -9.77 5.39
CA PHE A 643 -17.99 -8.41 5.01
C PHE A 643 -18.64 -8.44 3.65
N CYS A 644 -19.81 -7.80 3.54
CA CYS A 644 -20.55 -7.63 2.29
C CYS A 644 -20.82 -6.13 2.12
N ILE A 645 -20.30 -5.55 1.04
CA ILE A 645 -20.45 -4.13 0.75
C ILE A 645 -21.09 -3.98 -0.63
N ASN A 646 -22.23 -3.32 -0.70
CA ASN A 646 -22.91 -3.04 -1.95
C ASN A 646 -22.53 -1.62 -2.45
N HIS A 647 -21.60 -1.54 -3.41
CA HIS A 647 -21.25 -0.30 -4.08
C HIS A 647 -22.18 0.02 -5.25
N GLY A 648 -23.09 -0.90 -5.59
CA GLY A 648 -24.05 -0.77 -6.68
C GLY A 648 -25.25 0.11 -6.31
N THR A 649 -26.17 0.24 -7.27
CA THR A 649 -27.39 1.05 -7.16
C THR A 649 -28.66 0.19 -7.04
N GLN A 650 -28.52 -1.12 -6.95
CA GLN A 650 -29.62 -2.08 -6.84
C GLN A 650 -29.44 -2.89 -5.56
N ASP A 651 -30.56 -3.24 -4.94
CA ASP A 651 -30.58 -4.18 -3.83
C ASP A 651 -30.21 -5.58 -4.31
N VAL A 652 -29.47 -6.32 -3.50
CA VAL A 652 -29.01 -7.68 -3.83
C VAL A 652 -29.34 -8.66 -2.73
N ARG A 653 -29.32 -9.96 -3.06
CA ARG A 653 -29.44 -11.03 -2.08
C ARG A 653 -28.24 -11.97 -2.19
N LEU A 654 -27.59 -12.24 -1.04
CA LEU A 654 -26.44 -13.13 -0.95
C LEU A 654 -26.77 -14.37 -0.12
N PRO A 655 -26.27 -15.57 -0.50
CA PRO A 655 -26.56 -16.84 0.19
C PRO A 655 -25.71 -17.00 1.46
N LEU A 656 -25.93 -16.16 2.46
CA LEU A 656 -25.16 -16.15 3.71
C LEU A 656 -26.06 -16.46 4.90
N ALA A 657 -25.50 -17.22 5.85
CA ALA A 657 -26.14 -17.57 7.14
C ALA A 657 -25.23 -17.14 8.30
N GLY A 658 -25.81 -16.76 9.42
CA GLY A 658 -25.07 -16.27 10.59
C GLY A 658 -25.77 -15.12 11.26
N VAL A 659 -24.99 -14.24 11.92
CA VAL A 659 -25.51 -13.02 12.57
C VAL A 659 -24.85 -11.80 11.94
N ASP A 660 -25.63 -10.88 11.41
CA ASP A 660 -25.11 -9.57 11.01
C ASP A 660 -24.81 -8.73 12.26
N LEU A 661 -23.55 -8.45 12.51
CA LEU A 661 -23.08 -7.74 13.72
C LEU A 661 -23.48 -6.25 13.74
N LEU A 662 -23.76 -5.64 12.59
CA LEU A 662 -24.14 -4.22 12.52
C LEU A 662 -25.59 -4.01 12.91
N THR A 663 -26.47 -4.99 12.66
CA THR A 663 -27.91 -4.90 12.93
C THR A 663 -28.37 -5.86 14.04
N GLY A 664 -27.56 -6.87 14.39
CA GLY A 664 -27.95 -7.96 15.31
C GLY A 664 -28.91 -8.96 14.69
N THR A 665 -29.15 -8.90 13.36
CA THR A 665 -30.12 -9.75 12.67
C THR A 665 -29.56 -11.17 12.45
N GLU A 666 -30.33 -12.19 12.84
CA GLU A 666 -30.03 -13.58 12.47
C GLU A 666 -30.43 -13.86 11.02
N LEU A 667 -29.54 -14.49 10.27
CA LEU A 667 -29.69 -14.80 8.85
C LEU A 667 -29.83 -16.30 8.66
N ASP A 668 -30.94 -16.71 8.07
CA ASP A 668 -31.28 -18.13 7.80
C ASP A 668 -30.99 -18.45 6.30
N GLY A 669 -29.74 -18.25 5.87
CA GLY A 669 -29.28 -18.57 4.51
C GLY A 669 -29.57 -17.52 3.45
N GLY A 670 -29.91 -16.29 3.83
CA GLY A 670 -30.11 -15.21 2.87
C GLY A 670 -29.95 -13.83 3.49
N LEU A 671 -28.91 -13.08 3.06
CA LEU A 671 -28.69 -11.69 3.39
C LEU A 671 -29.30 -10.80 2.29
N GLY A 672 -30.31 -9.98 2.62
CA GLY A 672 -30.73 -8.84 1.79
C GLY A 672 -29.79 -7.67 2.05
N LEU A 673 -29.19 -7.10 1.01
CA LEU A 673 -28.25 -6.00 1.11
C LEU A 673 -28.68 -4.85 0.17
N GLU A 674 -29.20 -3.79 0.77
CA GLU A 674 -29.65 -2.60 0.03
C GLU A 674 -28.52 -1.92 -0.74
N ALA A 675 -28.87 -1.13 -1.74
CA ALA A 675 -27.91 -0.28 -2.45
C ALA A 675 -27.15 0.63 -1.48
N GLY A 676 -25.83 0.58 -1.52
CA GLY A 676 -24.96 1.37 -0.64
C GLY A 676 -24.83 0.84 0.79
N ALA A 677 -25.41 -0.30 1.13
CA ALA A 677 -25.34 -0.88 2.47
C ALA A 677 -24.06 -1.70 2.71
N VAL A 678 -23.76 -1.90 4.01
CA VAL A 678 -22.71 -2.78 4.53
C VAL A 678 -23.33 -3.75 5.52
N ALA A 679 -22.91 -5.01 5.46
CA ALA A 679 -23.20 -6.03 6.48
C ALA A 679 -21.92 -6.78 6.87
N VAL A 680 -21.84 -7.21 8.12
CA VAL A 680 -20.73 -8.03 8.64
C VAL A 680 -21.31 -9.28 9.28
N VAL A 681 -21.27 -10.39 8.56
CA VAL A 681 -21.90 -11.63 8.97
C VAL A 681 -20.92 -12.52 9.72
N ARG A 682 -21.17 -12.71 11.01
CA ARG A 682 -20.44 -13.68 11.84
C ARG A 682 -21.01 -15.07 11.64
N SER A 683 -20.14 -16.04 11.39
CA SER A 683 -20.46 -17.47 11.33
C SER A 683 -19.36 -18.30 12.00
N THR A 684 -19.69 -19.50 12.47
CA THR A 684 -18.66 -20.44 12.89
C THR A 684 -18.10 -21.14 11.66
N ALA A 685 -16.78 -21.27 11.56
CA ALA A 685 -16.14 -22.01 10.48
C ALA A 685 -16.71 -23.43 10.41
N ARG A 686 -17.24 -23.83 9.25
CA ARG A 686 -17.73 -25.22 9.08
C ARG A 686 -16.52 -26.15 9.22
N GLN A 687 -16.51 -27.00 10.24
CA GLN A 687 -15.64 -28.17 10.26
C GLN A 687 -15.89 -28.93 8.96
N GLY A 688 -14.82 -29.15 8.17
CA GLY A 688 -14.85 -29.62 6.78
C GLY A 688 -15.95 -30.69 6.53
N SER A 689 -16.73 -30.48 5.47
CA SER A 689 -17.67 -31.45 5.01
C SER A 689 -16.96 -32.80 4.79
N PRO A 690 -17.51 -33.92 5.31
CA PRO A 690 -16.91 -35.23 5.03
C PRO A 690 -16.93 -35.50 3.53
N SER A 691 -15.80 -35.95 3.03
CA SER A 691 -15.60 -36.49 1.69
C SER A 691 -16.81 -37.32 1.26
N ALA A 692 -17.37 -36.99 0.10
CA ALA A 692 -18.43 -37.75 -0.53
C ALA A 692 -18.06 -39.24 -0.55
N ALA A 693 -18.80 -40.04 0.19
CA ALA A 693 -18.67 -41.48 0.20
C ALA A 693 -18.89 -42.00 -1.22
N THR A 694 -17.87 -42.62 -1.78
CA THR A 694 -17.92 -43.41 -2.99
C THR A 694 -19.02 -44.48 -2.82
N SER A 695 -20.15 -44.30 -3.49
CA SER A 695 -21.15 -45.37 -3.63
C SER A 695 -20.61 -46.42 -4.58
N THR A 696 -20.08 -47.50 -4.05
CA THR A 696 -19.85 -48.74 -4.78
C THR A 696 -21.20 -49.35 -5.16
N HIS A 697 -21.61 -49.22 -6.41
CA HIS A 697 -22.61 -50.07 -6.98
C HIS A 697 -22.00 -51.46 -7.22
N SER A 698 -22.38 -52.43 -6.42
CA SER A 698 -22.23 -53.83 -6.75
C SER A 698 -23.35 -54.21 -7.72
N SER A 699 -22.95 -54.56 -8.93
CA SER A 699 -23.83 -55.26 -9.89
C SER A 699 -23.90 -56.76 -9.55
N LEU A 700 -25.11 -57.24 -9.43
CA LEU A 700 -25.45 -58.62 -9.74
C LEU A 700 -26.02 -58.67 -11.15
#